data_89e2c218955fc163cfb2f85664536224
#
_entry.id   89e2c218955fc163cfb2f85664536224
#
_cell.length_a   1.000
_cell.length_b   1.000
_cell.length_c   1.000
_cell.angle_alpha   90.00
_cell.angle_beta   90.00
_cell.angle_gamma   90.00
#
_symmetry.space_group_name_H-M   'P 1'
#
loop_
_entity.id
_entity.type
_entity.pdbx_description
1 polymer ?
#
loop_
_entity_poly.entity_id
_entity_poly.type
_entity_poly.pdbx_seq_one_letter_code
_entity_poly.pdbx_strand_id
1 'polypeptide(L)'
;MPSRRELANAVRLLSLDAIQKAKSGHPGAPMGMADIAEVLWNDYLVHNPSDPAWPNRDRFVLSNGHASMLLYALLHLSGYDLGIEDIKAFRSLHSRTPGHPEHGVTPGVETTTGPLGQGMANAVGMAIAERVLAAQFNREGFPLVDHHTYVFLGDGCMMEGVSHEACSLAGTLGLGKLIAVYDDNGISIDGNIASWFGDDTAKRFEAYGWHVIPEVDGHDSQAVVQALDQAREVQDRPTLICCRTQIAYGSPGLAGSHKAHGAPLGEEEIQAVRTKLGWDHPAFVVPEAIAQGWDARESGAKAQAEWEEMLARYAADYPELAAEFKRRMAGELPPDFAHLAWKAVNELQAKAQVMATRKASKMALEELGPLLPELFGGSADLSGSNQTVWSGSRPVSKEGWEGNYLHYGVREFGMAAIMNGMALHGGLIPYGGTFLVFSDYARNAIRLSALMGIRAIHVLSHDSIGLGEDGPTHQPVEHASSLRLMPNLHVWRPCDTVESAVAWVSALSRQGPSALLFSRQSTKHQDRSPETVQAIAKGGYILFEPDAYPQAIVIATGSEVELAVQAAERLGHQGRAVRVVSMPCAEVFAAQSEEYRESVLPTAVQARLAVEAGSSDWWAAYVGTRGRVLGIDRFGESAPGPDLYAYFGLTAQRVEEELIVLLGQ
;
A
#
# COMPACT_ATOMS: atom_id res chain seq x y z
N MET A 1 -41.67 -12.34 -3.58
CA MET A 1 -40.24 -11.99 -3.54
C MET A 1 -39.57 -12.58 -4.77
N PRO A 2 -38.65 -11.89 -5.41
CA PRO A 2 -37.88 -12.45 -6.53
C PRO A 2 -37.09 -13.68 -6.08
N SER A 3 -36.82 -14.58 -7.01
CA SER A 3 -35.95 -15.73 -6.77
C SER A 3 -34.49 -15.28 -6.71
N ARG A 4 -33.60 -16.04 -6.04
CA ARG A 4 -32.14 -15.78 -6.02
C ARG A 4 -31.58 -15.68 -7.44
N ARG A 5 -32.07 -16.49 -8.36
CA ARG A 5 -31.65 -16.46 -9.78
C ARG A 5 -31.99 -15.13 -10.46
N GLU A 6 -33.16 -14.56 -10.19
CA GLU A 6 -33.54 -13.25 -10.71
C GLU A 6 -32.65 -12.12 -10.12
N LEU A 7 -32.33 -12.21 -8.81
CA LEU A 7 -31.41 -11.29 -8.16
C LEU A 7 -30.01 -11.38 -8.80
N ALA A 8 -29.45 -12.57 -8.96
CA ALA A 8 -28.15 -12.78 -9.61
C ALA A 8 -28.15 -12.31 -11.09
N ASN A 9 -29.29 -12.51 -11.81
CA ASN A 9 -29.42 -12.04 -13.20
C ASN A 9 -29.39 -10.53 -13.31
N ALA A 10 -29.85 -9.77 -12.33
CA ALA A 10 -29.72 -8.30 -12.31
C ALA A 10 -28.24 -7.89 -12.33
N VAL A 11 -27.37 -8.54 -11.55
CA VAL A 11 -25.91 -8.30 -11.56
C VAL A 11 -25.32 -8.61 -12.93
N ARG A 12 -25.70 -9.77 -13.54
CA ARG A 12 -25.23 -10.17 -14.86
C ARG A 12 -25.58 -9.13 -15.92
N LEU A 13 -26.85 -8.72 -15.97
CA LEU A 13 -27.35 -7.85 -17.03
C LEU A 13 -26.85 -6.41 -16.88
N LEU A 14 -26.79 -5.86 -15.66
CA LEU A 14 -26.17 -4.54 -15.44
C LEU A 14 -24.71 -4.53 -15.88
N SER A 15 -23.96 -5.59 -15.55
CA SER A 15 -22.57 -5.73 -15.97
C SER A 15 -22.42 -5.78 -17.48
N LEU A 16 -23.24 -6.58 -18.17
CA LEU A 16 -23.23 -6.67 -19.62
C LEU A 16 -23.58 -5.34 -20.29
N ASP A 17 -24.63 -4.68 -19.81
CA ASP A 17 -25.10 -3.41 -20.39
C ASP A 17 -24.03 -2.33 -20.28
N ALA A 18 -23.36 -2.21 -19.11
CA ALA A 18 -22.29 -1.25 -18.89
C ALA A 18 -21.06 -1.53 -19.77
N ILE A 19 -20.63 -2.79 -19.81
CA ILE A 19 -19.46 -3.22 -20.60
C ILE A 19 -19.73 -3.03 -22.11
N GLN A 20 -20.92 -3.37 -22.57
CA GLN A 20 -21.32 -3.19 -23.98
C GLN A 20 -21.38 -1.72 -24.36
N LYS A 21 -21.98 -0.88 -23.50
CA LYS A 21 -22.03 0.57 -23.72
C LYS A 21 -20.65 1.20 -23.78
N ALA A 22 -19.76 0.78 -22.87
CA ALA A 22 -18.36 1.24 -22.85
C ALA A 22 -17.52 0.68 -24.00
N LYS A 23 -18.00 -0.36 -24.69
CA LYS A 23 -17.24 -1.15 -25.69
C LYS A 23 -15.90 -1.65 -25.14
N SER A 24 -15.81 -1.84 -23.84
CA SER A 24 -14.60 -2.21 -23.13
C SER A 24 -14.94 -2.78 -21.76
N GLY A 25 -14.32 -3.88 -21.37
CA GLY A 25 -14.49 -4.49 -20.04
C GLY A 25 -14.45 -6.01 -20.10
N HIS A 26 -14.67 -6.63 -18.93
CA HIS A 26 -14.53 -8.07 -18.70
C HIS A 26 -15.88 -8.66 -18.24
N PRO A 27 -16.71 -9.18 -19.14
CA PRO A 27 -18.04 -9.68 -18.79
C PRO A 27 -18.02 -11.08 -18.16
N GLY A 28 -16.99 -11.88 -18.43
CA GLY A 28 -16.97 -13.30 -18.12
C GLY A 28 -17.11 -13.64 -16.63
N ALA A 29 -16.26 -13.06 -15.80
CA ALA A 29 -16.28 -13.28 -14.35
C ALA A 29 -17.52 -12.66 -13.68
N PRO A 30 -17.99 -11.43 -13.97
CA PRO A 30 -19.26 -10.93 -13.45
C PRO A 30 -20.46 -11.84 -13.71
N MET A 31 -20.51 -12.46 -14.89
CA MET A 31 -21.58 -13.43 -15.21
C MET A 31 -21.42 -14.75 -14.47
N GLY A 32 -20.18 -15.24 -14.34
CA GLY A 32 -19.86 -16.50 -13.66
C GLY A 32 -20.09 -16.45 -12.16
N MET A 33 -19.71 -15.37 -11.51
CA MET A 33 -19.73 -15.24 -10.05
C MET A 33 -21.02 -14.63 -9.49
N ALA A 34 -21.99 -14.26 -10.31
CA ALA A 34 -23.18 -13.53 -9.85
C ALA A 34 -24.02 -14.31 -8.83
N ASP A 35 -24.13 -15.64 -8.94
CA ASP A 35 -24.88 -16.45 -7.99
C ASP A 35 -24.17 -16.52 -6.62
N ILE A 36 -22.85 -16.64 -6.62
CA ILE A 36 -22.03 -16.63 -5.40
C ILE A 36 -22.13 -15.26 -4.72
N ALA A 37 -22.04 -14.19 -5.50
CA ALA A 37 -22.11 -12.83 -5.00
C ALA A 37 -23.49 -12.52 -4.42
N GLU A 38 -24.57 -13.02 -5.03
CA GLU A 38 -25.92 -12.86 -4.52
C GLU A 38 -26.06 -13.47 -3.11
N VAL A 39 -25.59 -14.70 -2.92
CA VAL A 39 -25.65 -15.36 -1.62
C VAL A 39 -24.82 -14.62 -0.58
N LEU A 40 -23.58 -14.26 -0.91
CA LEU A 40 -22.70 -13.57 0.03
C LEU A 40 -23.27 -12.22 0.48
N TRP A 41 -23.71 -11.39 -0.47
CA TRP A 41 -24.11 -10.00 -0.19
C TRP A 41 -25.48 -9.90 0.48
N ASN A 42 -26.41 -10.80 0.18
CA ASN A 42 -27.74 -10.74 0.76
C ASN A 42 -27.86 -11.48 2.11
N ASP A 43 -27.08 -12.56 2.32
CA ASP A 43 -27.27 -13.40 3.51
C ASP A 43 -26.16 -13.25 4.57
N TYR A 44 -24.94 -12.87 4.17
CA TYR A 44 -23.76 -12.96 5.06
C TYR A 44 -23.03 -11.62 5.27
N LEU A 45 -22.90 -10.79 4.25
CA LEU A 45 -22.09 -9.57 4.33
C LEU A 45 -22.77 -8.50 5.18
N VAL A 46 -22.19 -8.19 6.34
CA VAL A 46 -22.69 -7.15 7.24
C VAL A 46 -22.07 -5.81 6.83
N HIS A 47 -22.88 -4.97 6.20
CA HIS A 47 -22.44 -3.66 5.71
C HIS A 47 -23.56 -2.63 5.79
N ASN A 48 -23.21 -1.34 5.78
CA ASN A 48 -24.19 -0.25 5.68
C ASN A 48 -23.92 0.59 4.44
N PRO A 49 -24.75 0.50 3.38
CA PRO A 49 -24.59 1.32 2.18
C PRO A 49 -24.62 2.83 2.44
N SER A 50 -25.31 3.27 3.51
CA SER A 50 -25.42 4.69 3.89
C SER A 50 -24.18 5.19 4.63
N ASP A 51 -23.36 4.31 5.19
CA ASP A 51 -22.07 4.61 5.85
C ASP A 51 -21.00 3.60 5.45
N PRO A 52 -20.39 3.73 4.28
CA PRO A 52 -19.31 2.85 3.82
C PRO A 52 -18.06 2.87 4.70
N ALA A 53 -17.96 3.82 5.63
CA ALA A 53 -16.84 3.97 6.55
C ALA A 53 -17.08 3.34 7.92
N TRP A 54 -18.26 2.75 8.18
CA TRP A 54 -18.57 2.10 9.46
C TRP A 54 -17.44 1.16 9.89
N PRO A 55 -16.83 1.35 11.08
CA PRO A 55 -15.62 0.61 11.47
C PRO A 55 -15.78 -0.90 11.55
N ASN A 56 -16.93 -1.39 12.02
CA ASN A 56 -17.16 -2.83 12.22
C ASN A 56 -17.93 -3.51 11.08
N ARG A 57 -17.98 -2.88 9.89
CA ARG A 57 -18.51 -3.55 8.69
C ARG A 57 -17.62 -4.71 8.26
N ASP A 58 -18.18 -5.74 7.66
CA ASP A 58 -17.40 -6.74 6.93
C ASP A 58 -16.65 -6.06 5.75
N ARG A 59 -15.48 -6.61 5.41
CA ARG A 59 -14.68 -6.15 4.27
C ARG A 59 -14.88 -7.06 3.08
N PHE A 60 -15.22 -6.49 1.92
CA PHE A 60 -15.30 -7.23 0.67
C PHE A 60 -14.21 -6.78 -0.29
N VAL A 61 -13.35 -7.71 -0.71
CA VAL A 61 -12.25 -7.45 -1.64
C VAL A 61 -12.45 -8.25 -2.93
N LEU A 62 -12.49 -7.55 -4.07
CA LEU A 62 -12.47 -8.18 -5.39
C LEU A 62 -11.03 -8.21 -5.90
N SER A 63 -10.30 -9.31 -5.63
CA SER A 63 -8.89 -9.47 -6.02
C SER A 63 -8.72 -9.64 -7.53
N ASN A 64 -9.67 -10.29 -8.21
CA ASN A 64 -9.78 -10.31 -9.66
C ASN A 64 -10.42 -9.00 -10.17
N GLY A 65 -9.74 -7.88 -9.97
CA GLY A 65 -10.25 -6.53 -10.19
C GLY A 65 -10.70 -6.22 -11.62
N HIS A 66 -10.33 -7.02 -12.61
CA HIS A 66 -10.88 -6.95 -13.96
C HIS A 66 -12.39 -7.23 -13.99
N ALA A 67 -12.93 -7.98 -13.02
CA ALA A 67 -14.36 -8.19 -12.85
C ALA A 67 -15.07 -6.99 -12.20
N SER A 68 -14.54 -5.79 -12.29
CA SER A 68 -15.00 -4.57 -11.61
C SER A 68 -16.51 -4.32 -11.70
N MET A 69 -17.14 -4.62 -12.84
CA MET A 69 -18.58 -4.45 -13.00
C MET A 69 -19.41 -5.36 -12.08
N LEU A 70 -18.88 -6.51 -11.65
CA LEU A 70 -19.50 -7.30 -10.59
C LEU A 70 -19.68 -6.46 -9.32
N LEU A 71 -18.57 -5.85 -8.86
CA LEU A 71 -18.57 -5.04 -7.64
C LEU A 71 -19.44 -3.79 -7.80
N TYR A 72 -19.36 -3.09 -8.93
CA TYR A 72 -20.17 -1.89 -9.14
C TYR A 72 -21.67 -2.19 -9.21
N ALA A 73 -22.07 -3.32 -9.85
CA ALA A 73 -23.44 -3.75 -9.87
C ALA A 73 -23.95 -4.10 -8.45
N LEU A 74 -23.14 -4.78 -7.63
CA LEU A 74 -23.46 -5.09 -6.24
C LEU A 74 -23.62 -3.84 -5.39
N LEU A 75 -22.68 -2.88 -5.49
CA LEU A 75 -22.75 -1.61 -4.75
C LEU A 75 -23.98 -0.80 -5.16
N HIS A 76 -24.26 -0.71 -6.47
CA HIS A 76 -25.47 -0.02 -6.96
C HIS A 76 -26.75 -0.66 -6.42
N LEU A 77 -26.88 -1.97 -6.56
CA LEU A 77 -28.08 -2.70 -6.17
C LEU A 77 -28.31 -2.69 -4.66
N SER A 78 -27.25 -2.79 -3.85
CA SER A 78 -27.32 -2.77 -2.37
C SER A 78 -27.68 -1.39 -1.81
N GLY A 79 -27.64 -0.32 -2.64
CA GLY A 79 -28.07 1.03 -2.23
C GLY A 79 -26.95 1.96 -1.77
N TYR A 80 -25.69 1.67 -2.13
CA TYR A 80 -24.61 2.64 -1.99
C TYR A 80 -24.87 3.88 -2.85
N ASP A 81 -24.22 5.00 -2.54
CA ASP A 81 -24.28 6.22 -3.35
C ASP A 81 -23.57 6.04 -4.70
N LEU A 82 -24.10 5.15 -5.52
CA LEU A 82 -23.67 4.80 -6.86
C LEU A 82 -24.91 4.63 -7.76
N GLY A 83 -25.28 5.68 -8.48
CA GLY A 83 -26.50 5.71 -9.27
C GLY A 83 -26.38 4.96 -10.60
N ILE A 84 -27.53 4.74 -11.27
CA ILE A 84 -27.57 4.07 -12.57
C ILE A 84 -26.79 4.85 -13.64
N GLU A 85 -26.70 6.17 -13.53
CA GLU A 85 -25.91 7.00 -14.44
C GLU A 85 -24.40 6.79 -14.26
N ASP A 86 -23.95 6.48 -13.03
CA ASP A 86 -22.55 6.06 -12.78
C ASP A 86 -22.26 4.72 -13.43
N ILE A 87 -23.19 3.76 -13.34
CA ILE A 87 -23.08 2.46 -14.03
C ILE A 87 -22.99 2.65 -15.56
N LYS A 88 -23.83 3.53 -16.11
CA LYS A 88 -23.81 3.88 -17.54
C LYS A 88 -22.52 4.60 -17.98
N ALA A 89 -21.83 5.25 -17.04
CA ALA A 89 -20.57 5.95 -17.26
C ALA A 89 -19.32 5.08 -17.08
N PHE A 90 -19.49 3.75 -16.98
CA PHE A 90 -18.37 2.81 -16.80
C PHE A 90 -17.21 3.10 -17.77
N ARG A 91 -15.99 3.20 -17.25
CA ARG A 91 -14.75 3.51 -17.99
C ARG A 91 -14.74 4.87 -18.71
N SER A 92 -15.60 5.80 -18.32
CA SER A 92 -15.57 7.17 -18.83
C SER A 92 -14.65 8.06 -17.99
N LEU A 93 -14.14 9.15 -18.59
CA LEU A 93 -13.30 10.10 -17.86
C LEU A 93 -14.06 10.69 -16.65
N HIS A 94 -13.42 10.73 -15.49
CA HIS A 94 -13.98 11.17 -14.20
C HIS A 94 -15.19 10.36 -13.71
N SER A 95 -15.41 9.16 -14.25
CA SER A 95 -16.46 8.26 -13.78
C SER A 95 -16.15 7.72 -12.39
N ARG A 96 -17.23 7.52 -11.61
CA ARG A 96 -17.17 6.81 -10.32
C ARG A 96 -17.07 5.27 -10.48
N THR A 97 -17.08 4.78 -11.73
CA THR A 97 -16.92 3.37 -12.10
C THR A 97 -15.72 3.20 -13.03
N PRO A 98 -14.48 3.36 -12.52
CA PRO A 98 -13.27 3.20 -13.31
C PRO A 98 -13.11 1.76 -13.83
N GLY A 99 -12.14 1.53 -14.71
CA GLY A 99 -11.94 0.23 -15.38
C GLY A 99 -11.66 -0.94 -14.44
N HIS A 100 -11.03 -0.67 -13.30
CA HIS A 100 -10.78 -1.56 -12.17
C HIS A 100 -11.17 -0.84 -10.88
N PRO A 101 -11.48 -1.54 -9.78
CA PRO A 101 -11.85 -0.88 -8.53
C PRO A 101 -10.74 0.05 -8.02
N GLU A 102 -11.11 1.28 -7.66
CA GLU A 102 -10.20 2.27 -7.10
C GLU A 102 -10.72 2.78 -5.75
N HIS A 103 -9.90 2.59 -4.72
CA HIS A 103 -10.17 3.11 -3.38
C HIS A 103 -10.28 4.65 -3.40
N GLY A 104 -11.30 5.18 -2.72
CA GLY A 104 -11.55 6.62 -2.65
C GLY A 104 -12.29 7.21 -3.85
N VAL A 105 -12.51 6.44 -4.93
CA VAL A 105 -13.27 6.86 -6.11
C VAL A 105 -14.73 6.37 -6.04
N THR A 106 -14.92 5.07 -5.79
CA THR A 106 -16.25 4.46 -5.68
C THR A 106 -16.58 4.19 -4.21
N PRO A 107 -17.69 4.68 -3.67
CA PRO A 107 -18.12 4.35 -2.30
C PRO A 107 -18.28 2.84 -2.10
N GLY A 108 -17.72 2.31 -1.02
CA GLY A 108 -17.78 0.88 -0.69
C GLY A 108 -16.66 0.03 -1.34
N VAL A 109 -15.77 0.61 -2.14
CA VAL A 109 -14.57 -0.06 -2.63
C VAL A 109 -13.48 -0.02 -1.57
N GLU A 110 -13.13 -1.17 -1.01
CA GLU A 110 -12.17 -1.30 0.11
C GLU A 110 -10.72 -1.11 -0.33
N THR A 111 -10.36 -1.52 -1.54
CA THR A 111 -8.99 -1.42 -2.06
C THR A 111 -8.95 -1.28 -3.57
N THR A 112 -7.89 -0.65 -4.07
CA THR A 112 -7.58 -0.60 -5.51
C THR A 112 -7.02 -1.94 -5.95
N THR A 113 -7.69 -2.59 -6.91
CA THR A 113 -7.26 -3.84 -7.52
C THR A 113 -7.13 -3.72 -9.04
N GLY A 114 -6.69 -4.78 -9.70
CA GLY A 114 -6.35 -4.80 -11.12
C GLY A 114 -5.03 -5.55 -11.35
N PRO A 115 -3.93 -5.18 -10.65
CA PRO A 115 -2.78 -6.07 -10.52
C PRO A 115 -3.18 -7.30 -9.69
N LEU A 116 -3.26 -8.47 -10.35
CA LEU A 116 -3.77 -9.71 -9.77
C LEU A 116 -2.97 -10.15 -8.51
N GLY A 117 -3.64 -10.79 -7.58
CA GLY A 117 -3.03 -11.30 -6.34
C GLY A 117 -2.88 -10.27 -5.22
N GLN A 118 -2.73 -8.99 -5.51
CA GLN A 118 -2.55 -7.97 -4.47
C GLN A 118 -3.82 -7.75 -3.62
N GLY A 119 -5.02 -7.86 -4.20
CA GLY A 119 -6.26 -7.81 -3.44
C GLY A 119 -6.34 -8.91 -2.38
N MET A 120 -5.87 -10.13 -2.70
CA MET A 120 -5.76 -11.21 -1.72
C MET A 120 -4.81 -10.85 -0.58
N ALA A 121 -3.65 -10.28 -0.89
CA ALA A 121 -2.68 -9.83 0.12
C ALA A 121 -3.23 -8.66 0.96
N ASN A 122 -4.00 -7.73 0.34
CA ASN A 122 -4.68 -6.68 1.09
C ASN A 122 -5.73 -7.27 2.05
N ALA A 123 -6.50 -8.27 1.61
CA ALA A 123 -7.47 -8.96 2.47
C ALA A 123 -6.79 -9.62 3.69
N VAL A 124 -5.62 -10.23 3.51
CA VAL A 124 -4.79 -10.74 4.61
C VAL A 124 -4.41 -9.60 5.58
N GLY A 125 -4.02 -8.44 5.05
CA GLY A 125 -3.69 -7.27 5.87
C GLY A 125 -4.89 -6.74 6.67
N MET A 126 -6.08 -6.72 6.06
CA MET A 126 -7.33 -6.34 6.74
C MET A 126 -7.68 -7.32 7.86
N ALA A 127 -7.55 -8.63 7.63
CA ALA A 127 -7.80 -9.65 8.64
C ALA A 127 -6.78 -9.61 9.80
N ILE A 128 -5.52 -9.26 9.53
CA ILE A 128 -4.51 -9.01 10.58
C ILE A 128 -4.91 -7.79 11.42
N ALA A 129 -5.33 -6.69 10.77
CA ALA A 129 -5.74 -5.48 11.46
C ALA A 129 -6.96 -5.75 12.36
N GLU A 130 -7.96 -6.49 11.88
CA GLU A 130 -9.11 -6.93 12.69
C GLU A 130 -8.64 -7.68 13.93
N ARG A 131 -7.78 -8.70 13.80
CA ARG A 131 -7.30 -9.50 14.94
C ARG A 131 -6.53 -8.68 15.96
N VAL A 132 -5.65 -7.79 15.51
CA VAL A 132 -4.87 -6.90 16.38
C VAL A 132 -5.77 -5.93 17.14
N LEU A 133 -6.69 -5.28 16.43
CA LEU A 133 -7.63 -4.34 17.06
C LEU A 133 -8.61 -5.05 18.01
N ALA A 134 -9.10 -6.24 17.64
CA ALA A 134 -9.94 -7.07 18.51
C ALA A 134 -9.21 -7.42 19.82
N ALA A 135 -7.94 -7.85 19.74
CA ALA A 135 -7.14 -8.16 20.93
C ALA A 135 -6.92 -6.93 21.82
N GLN A 136 -6.77 -5.75 21.23
CA GLN A 136 -6.53 -4.51 21.99
C GLN A 136 -7.80 -3.91 22.58
N PHE A 137 -8.93 -3.96 21.86
CA PHE A 137 -10.13 -3.19 22.22
C PHE A 137 -11.30 -4.04 22.72
N ASN A 138 -11.45 -5.32 22.29
CA ASN A 138 -12.57 -6.12 22.75
C ASN A 138 -12.48 -6.42 24.27
N ARG A 139 -13.63 -6.44 24.92
CA ARG A 139 -13.78 -6.78 26.34
C ARG A 139 -14.93 -7.78 26.48
N GLU A 140 -15.01 -8.48 27.59
CA GLU A 140 -16.11 -9.41 27.88
C GLU A 140 -17.46 -8.70 27.73
N GLY A 141 -18.34 -9.25 26.87
CA GLY A 141 -19.62 -8.64 26.52
C GLY A 141 -19.59 -7.49 25.53
N PHE A 142 -18.39 -7.11 25.05
CA PHE A 142 -18.19 -6.01 24.09
C PHE A 142 -17.29 -6.42 22.93
N PRO A 143 -17.80 -7.15 21.91
CA PRO A 143 -17.06 -7.44 20.69
C PRO A 143 -17.04 -6.20 19.77
N LEU A 144 -16.26 -5.19 20.13
CA LEU A 144 -16.22 -3.91 19.44
C LEU A 144 -15.66 -4.04 18.00
N VAL A 145 -14.71 -4.96 17.82
CA VAL A 145 -14.11 -5.31 16.52
C VAL A 145 -14.38 -6.78 16.27
N ASP A 146 -15.38 -7.07 15.41
CA ASP A 146 -15.85 -8.43 15.15
C ASP A 146 -16.48 -8.52 13.75
N HIS A 147 -15.63 -8.49 12.73
CA HIS A 147 -16.06 -8.55 11.32
C HIS A 147 -15.20 -9.49 10.50
N HIS A 148 -15.76 -9.98 9.42
CA HIS A 148 -15.08 -10.85 8.47
C HIS A 148 -14.44 -10.05 7.34
N THR A 149 -13.43 -10.65 6.70
CA THR A 149 -12.89 -10.22 5.43
C THR A 149 -13.17 -11.28 4.38
N TYR A 150 -14.00 -10.94 3.40
CA TYR A 150 -14.31 -11.78 2.25
C TYR A 150 -13.51 -11.34 1.04
N VAL A 151 -12.94 -12.29 0.30
CA VAL A 151 -12.19 -11.98 -0.91
C VAL A 151 -12.57 -12.90 -2.06
N PHE A 152 -12.93 -12.31 -3.20
CA PHE A 152 -13.12 -13.04 -4.44
C PHE A 152 -11.87 -12.99 -5.29
N LEU A 153 -11.48 -14.13 -5.85
CA LEU A 153 -10.29 -14.27 -6.67
C LEU A 153 -10.46 -15.37 -7.73
N GLY A 154 -9.74 -15.27 -8.83
CA GLY A 154 -9.76 -16.25 -9.92
C GLY A 154 -8.40 -16.89 -10.15
N ASP A 155 -8.31 -17.73 -11.18
CA ASP A 155 -7.10 -18.49 -11.57
C ASP A 155 -5.85 -17.61 -11.66
N GLY A 156 -5.95 -16.45 -12.30
CA GLY A 156 -4.83 -15.52 -12.42
C GLY A 156 -4.31 -15.01 -11.07
N CYS A 157 -5.21 -14.76 -10.11
CA CYS A 157 -4.78 -14.39 -8.76
C CYS A 157 -4.04 -15.54 -8.05
N MET A 158 -4.46 -16.79 -8.31
CA MET A 158 -3.83 -17.98 -7.74
C MET A 158 -2.44 -18.27 -8.32
N MET A 159 -2.15 -17.80 -9.54
CA MET A 159 -0.85 -17.95 -10.20
C MET A 159 0.18 -16.93 -9.69
N GLU A 160 -0.26 -15.76 -9.24
CA GLU A 160 0.63 -14.69 -8.81
C GLU A 160 1.45 -15.06 -7.57
N GLY A 161 2.77 -14.80 -7.61
CA GLY A 161 3.69 -15.10 -6.50
C GLY A 161 3.29 -14.46 -5.18
N VAL A 162 2.75 -13.23 -5.21
CA VAL A 162 2.30 -12.51 -4.00
C VAL A 162 1.17 -13.24 -3.27
N SER A 163 0.31 -13.97 -4.00
CA SER A 163 -0.74 -14.80 -3.38
C SER A 163 -0.14 -15.95 -2.58
N HIS A 164 0.91 -16.61 -3.09
CA HIS A 164 1.63 -17.66 -2.34
C HIS A 164 2.25 -17.10 -1.05
N GLU A 165 2.89 -15.94 -1.13
CA GLU A 165 3.47 -15.27 0.04
C GLU A 165 2.42 -14.95 1.10
N ALA A 166 1.33 -14.28 0.70
CA ALA A 166 0.28 -13.83 1.60
C ALA A 166 -0.54 -14.98 2.17
N CYS A 167 -0.97 -15.95 1.33
CA CYS A 167 -1.80 -17.07 1.77
C CYS A 167 -1.05 -18.02 2.71
N SER A 168 0.23 -18.29 2.46
CA SER A 168 1.08 -19.07 3.36
C SER A 168 1.20 -18.41 4.73
N LEU A 169 1.39 -17.09 4.78
CA LEU A 169 1.44 -16.35 6.03
C LEU A 169 0.07 -16.34 6.76
N ALA A 170 -1.02 -16.16 6.03
CA ALA A 170 -2.37 -16.17 6.60
C ALA A 170 -2.71 -17.49 7.31
N GLY A 171 -2.36 -18.62 6.71
CA GLY A 171 -2.51 -19.94 7.33
C GLY A 171 -1.64 -20.10 8.58
N THR A 172 -0.37 -19.65 8.52
CA THR A 172 0.55 -19.64 9.66
C THR A 172 -0.01 -18.84 10.85
N LEU A 173 -0.64 -17.69 10.56
CA LEU A 173 -1.22 -16.80 11.57
C LEU A 173 -2.60 -17.25 12.05
N GLY A 174 -3.26 -18.20 11.38
CA GLY A 174 -4.56 -18.70 11.79
C GLY A 174 -5.68 -17.66 11.69
N LEU A 175 -5.78 -16.93 10.57
CA LEU A 175 -6.75 -15.83 10.39
C LEU A 175 -8.16 -16.33 10.13
N GLY A 176 -8.88 -16.79 11.17
CA GLY A 176 -10.17 -17.47 11.08
C GLY A 176 -11.31 -16.65 10.47
N LYS A 177 -11.24 -15.33 10.47
CA LYS A 177 -12.25 -14.45 9.85
C LYS A 177 -11.93 -14.05 8.40
N LEU A 178 -10.89 -14.63 7.81
CA LEU A 178 -10.57 -14.46 6.39
C LEU A 178 -11.20 -15.60 5.59
N ILE A 179 -12.16 -15.28 4.71
CA ILE A 179 -12.85 -16.25 3.85
C ILE A 179 -12.60 -15.85 2.39
N ALA A 180 -11.90 -16.72 1.67
CA ALA A 180 -11.59 -16.56 0.25
C ALA A 180 -12.52 -17.44 -0.59
N VAL A 181 -13.08 -16.87 -1.64
CA VAL A 181 -13.91 -17.60 -2.62
C VAL A 181 -13.18 -17.61 -3.96
N TYR A 182 -12.76 -18.78 -4.36
CA TYR A 182 -12.04 -19.02 -5.60
C TYR A 182 -12.99 -19.34 -6.75
N ASP A 183 -13.02 -18.49 -7.76
CA ASP A 183 -13.70 -18.70 -9.04
C ASP A 183 -12.88 -19.67 -9.89
N ASP A 184 -13.13 -20.96 -9.68
CA ASP A 184 -12.47 -22.08 -10.37
C ASP A 184 -13.20 -22.38 -11.69
N ASN A 185 -12.97 -21.52 -12.69
CA ASN A 185 -13.59 -21.66 -14.01
C ASN A 185 -12.65 -22.22 -15.08
N GLY A 186 -11.35 -22.37 -14.80
CA GLY A 186 -10.34 -22.97 -15.67
C GLY A 186 -9.99 -22.15 -16.91
N ILE A 187 -10.35 -20.85 -16.95
CA ILE A 187 -10.16 -19.99 -18.12
C ILE A 187 -9.42 -18.69 -17.73
N SER A 188 -8.38 -18.38 -18.48
CA SER A 188 -7.73 -17.07 -18.47
C SER A 188 -7.87 -16.38 -19.83
N ILE A 189 -7.24 -15.21 -19.99
CA ILE A 189 -7.30 -14.44 -21.24
C ILE A 189 -6.70 -15.22 -22.44
N ASP A 190 -5.69 -16.05 -22.21
CA ASP A 190 -5.02 -16.85 -23.24
C ASP A 190 -5.75 -18.16 -23.56
N GLY A 191 -6.74 -18.55 -22.76
CA GLY A 191 -7.51 -19.76 -22.97
C GLY A 191 -7.67 -20.66 -21.74
N ASN A 192 -7.81 -21.97 -22.00
CA ASN A 192 -7.88 -22.97 -20.95
C ASN A 192 -6.53 -23.13 -20.25
N ILE A 193 -6.50 -22.99 -18.93
CA ILE A 193 -5.29 -22.92 -18.10
C ILE A 193 -4.57 -24.25 -17.92
N ALA A 194 -5.16 -25.39 -18.29
CA ALA A 194 -4.62 -26.72 -17.98
C ALA A 194 -3.20 -26.98 -18.50
N SER A 195 -2.73 -26.21 -19.50
CA SER A 195 -1.39 -26.33 -20.06
C SER A 195 -0.31 -25.51 -19.34
N TRP A 196 -0.68 -24.57 -18.46
CA TRP A 196 0.28 -23.72 -17.72
C TRP A 196 -0.06 -23.53 -16.24
N PHE A 197 -1.19 -24.05 -15.76
CA PHE A 197 -1.57 -24.05 -14.35
C PHE A 197 -2.17 -25.41 -13.99
N GLY A 198 -1.31 -26.32 -13.58
CA GLY A 198 -1.67 -27.70 -13.18
C GLY A 198 -1.66 -27.92 -11.67
N ASP A 199 -1.66 -26.86 -10.88
CA ASP A 199 -1.66 -26.96 -9.42
C ASP A 199 -2.97 -27.54 -8.91
N ASP A 200 -2.90 -28.43 -7.93
CA ASP A 200 -4.04 -28.78 -7.07
C ASP A 200 -4.20 -27.66 -6.03
N THR A 201 -4.99 -26.65 -6.37
CA THR A 201 -5.17 -25.46 -5.52
C THR A 201 -5.72 -25.82 -4.15
N ALA A 202 -6.63 -26.78 -4.05
CA ALA A 202 -7.19 -27.24 -2.78
C ALA A 202 -6.08 -27.80 -1.87
N LYS A 203 -5.29 -28.75 -2.36
CA LYS A 203 -4.18 -29.33 -1.58
C LYS A 203 -3.09 -28.30 -1.25
N ARG A 204 -2.82 -27.37 -2.15
CA ARG A 204 -1.87 -26.30 -1.90
C ARG A 204 -2.29 -25.45 -0.70
N PHE A 205 -3.56 -25.07 -0.61
CA PHE A 205 -4.09 -24.30 0.52
C PHE A 205 -4.20 -25.12 1.80
N GLU A 206 -4.54 -26.41 1.72
CA GLU A 206 -4.42 -27.35 2.86
C GLU A 206 -2.98 -27.38 3.41
N ALA A 207 -1.95 -27.41 2.53
CA ALA A 207 -0.57 -27.36 2.92
C ALA A 207 -0.16 -26.00 3.54
N TYR A 208 -0.84 -24.91 3.22
CA TYR A 208 -0.69 -23.62 3.90
C TYR A 208 -1.37 -23.58 5.29
N GLY A 209 -2.12 -24.61 5.65
CA GLY A 209 -2.85 -24.67 6.92
C GLY A 209 -4.25 -24.03 6.86
N TRP A 210 -4.81 -23.81 5.68
CA TRP A 210 -6.18 -23.34 5.49
C TRP A 210 -7.20 -24.46 5.67
N HIS A 211 -8.39 -24.09 6.08
CA HIS A 211 -9.59 -24.89 5.86
C HIS A 211 -9.99 -24.76 4.38
N VAL A 212 -10.28 -25.88 3.71
CA VAL A 212 -10.63 -25.88 2.29
C VAL A 212 -11.96 -26.59 2.07
N ILE A 213 -12.87 -25.95 1.36
CA ILE A 213 -14.14 -26.51 0.92
C ILE A 213 -14.06 -26.65 -0.60
N PRO A 214 -13.72 -27.86 -1.10
CA PRO A 214 -13.49 -28.08 -2.53
C PRO A 214 -14.80 -28.29 -3.30
N GLU A 215 -14.77 -28.09 -4.62
CA GLU A 215 -15.78 -28.53 -5.60
C GLU A 215 -17.22 -28.04 -5.34
N VAL A 216 -17.38 -26.84 -4.78
CA VAL A 216 -18.68 -26.21 -4.58
C VAL A 216 -19.26 -25.81 -5.94
N ASP A 217 -20.50 -26.19 -6.26
CA ASP A 217 -21.18 -25.66 -7.45
C ASP A 217 -21.53 -24.19 -7.23
N GLY A 218 -20.78 -23.29 -7.86
CA GLY A 218 -20.95 -21.83 -7.75
C GLY A 218 -22.25 -21.31 -8.39
N HIS A 219 -23.00 -22.15 -9.11
CA HIS A 219 -24.31 -21.83 -9.66
C HIS A 219 -25.49 -22.41 -8.87
N ASP A 220 -25.22 -23.20 -7.82
CA ASP A 220 -26.21 -23.67 -6.85
C ASP A 220 -26.12 -22.83 -5.56
N SER A 221 -27.10 -21.94 -5.38
CA SER A 221 -27.13 -21.05 -4.20
C SER A 221 -27.18 -21.84 -2.88
N GLN A 222 -27.78 -23.06 -2.85
CA GLN A 222 -27.79 -23.87 -1.63
C GLN A 222 -26.42 -24.44 -1.30
N ALA A 223 -25.65 -24.87 -2.29
CA ALA A 223 -24.29 -25.33 -2.11
C ALA A 223 -23.40 -24.18 -1.61
N VAL A 224 -23.58 -22.97 -2.14
CA VAL A 224 -22.85 -21.77 -1.70
C VAL A 224 -23.21 -21.38 -0.26
N VAL A 225 -24.49 -21.41 0.12
CA VAL A 225 -24.93 -21.18 1.51
C VAL A 225 -24.25 -22.18 2.46
N GLN A 226 -24.31 -23.47 2.16
CA GLN A 226 -23.68 -24.50 3.00
C GLN A 226 -22.16 -24.30 3.15
N ALA A 227 -21.50 -23.89 2.08
CA ALA A 227 -20.07 -23.61 2.11
C ALA A 227 -19.73 -22.39 2.97
N LEU A 228 -20.51 -21.31 2.89
CA LEU A 228 -20.32 -20.10 3.71
C LEU A 228 -20.65 -20.37 5.18
N ASP A 229 -21.69 -21.17 5.50
CA ASP A 229 -21.98 -21.60 6.87
C ASP A 229 -20.78 -22.36 7.47
N GLN A 230 -20.27 -23.37 6.75
CA GLN A 230 -19.08 -24.12 7.17
C GLN A 230 -17.85 -23.23 7.34
N ALA A 231 -17.64 -22.27 6.43
CA ALA A 231 -16.51 -21.35 6.49
C ALA A 231 -16.56 -20.48 7.76
N ARG A 232 -17.75 -19.99 8.15
CA ARG A 232 -17.94 -19.14 9.33
C ARG A 232 -17.84 -19.88 10.67
N GLU A 233 -18.02 -21.19 10.67
CA GLU A 233 -17.80 -22.02 11.87
C GLU A 233 -16.33 -22.19 12.22
N VAL A 234 -15.42 -22.02 11.24
CA VAL A 234 -13.97 -22.20 11.43
C VAL A 234 -13.33 -20.89 11.91
N GLN A 235 -12.87 -20.88 13.16
CA GLN A 235 -12.35 -19.68 13.83
C GLN A 235 -10.82 -19.67 14.00
N ASP A 236 -10.15 -20.79 13.77
CA ASP A 236 -8.72 -20.96 14.07
C ASP A 236 -7.78 -20.92 12.86
N ARG A 237 -8.35 -20.80 11.65
CA ARG A 237 -7.62 -20.74 10.37
C ARG A 237 -8.47 -20.13 9.27
N PRO A 238 -7.87 -19.52 8.23
CA PRO A 238 -8.62 -18.98 7.10
C PRO A 238 -9.27 -20.09 6.28
N THR A 239 -10.36 -19.76 5.57
CA THR A 239 -11.08 -20.70 4.73
C THR A 239 -10.98 -20.32 3.25
N LEU A 240 -10.72 -21.32 2.40
CA LEU A 240 -10.85 -21.23 0.95
C LEU A 240 -12.06 -22.07 0.49
N ILE A 241 -13.01 -21.43 -0.19
CA ILE A 241 -14.12 -22.07 -0.88
C ILE A 241 -13.79 -22.14 -2.37
N CYS A 242 -13.59 -23.35 -2.91
CA CYS A 242 -13.34 -23.54 -4.34
C CYS A 242 -14.68 -23.69 -5.08
N CYS A 243 -15.13 -22.64 -5.74
CA CYS A 243 -16.40 -22.61 -6.46
C CYS A 243 -16.18 -22.92 -7.92
N ARG A 244 -16.68 -24.06 -8.37
CA ARG A 244 -16.78 -24.40 -9.79
C ARG A 244 -17.78 -23.47 -10.47
N THR A 245 -17.31 -22.67 -11.42
CA THR A 245 -18.17 -21.78 -12.19
C THR A 245 -17.96 -21.95 -13.69
N GLN A 246 -18.82 -21.31 -14.46
CA GLN A 246 -18.66 -21.19 -15.91
C GLN A 246 -18.50 -19.71 -16.28
N ILE A 247 -17.34 -19.35 -16.83
CA ILE A 247 -17.12 -17.99 -17.35
C ILE A 247 -18.23 -17.65 -18.35
N ALA A 248 -18.76 -16.42 -18.30
CA ALA A 248 -19.91 -15.97 -19.11
C ALA A 248 -21.16 -16.86 -18.99
N TYR A 249 -21.45 -17.33 -17.78
CA TYR A 249 -22.63 -18.12 -17.48
C TYR A 249 -23.91 -17.46 -18.00
N GLY A 250 -24.73 -18.23 -18.72
CA GLY A 250 -25.95 -17.73 -19.34
C GLY A 250 -25.79 -17.30 -20.80
N SER A 251 -24.57 -17.16 -21.32
CA SER A 251 -24.33 -16.88 -22.74
C SER A 251 -24.50 -18.16 -23.58
N PRO A 252 -25.36 -18.17 -24.60
CA PRO A 252 -25.52 -19.34 -25.46
C PRO A 252 -24.30 -19.67 -26.30
N GLY A 253 -23.59 -18.64 -26.80
CA GLY A 253 -22.47 -18.81 -27.75
C GLY A 253 -21.08 -18.72 -27.12
N LEU A 254 -20.95 -18.10 -25.94
CA LEU A 254 -19.63 -17.74 -25.37
C LEU A 254 -19.38 -18.30 -23.97
N ALA A 255 -20.35 -18.97 -23.34
CA ALA A 255 -20.15 -19.59 -22.02
C ALA A 255 -19.03 -20.64 -22.08
N GLY A 256 -18.10 -20.58 -21.11
CA GLY A 256 -16.91 -21.42 -21.08
C GLY A 256 -15.79 -21.01 -22.04
N SER A 257 -15.95 -19.91 -22.78
CA SER A 257 -14.96 -19.44 -23.75
C SER A 257 -14.10 -18.30 -23.22
N HIS A 258 -12.79 -18.35 -23.46
CA HIS A 258 -11.85 -17.26 -23.19
C HIS A 258 -12.20 -15.96 -23.94
N LYS A 259 -12.95 -16.04 -25.05
CA LYS A 259 -13.39 -14.85 -25.79
C LYS A 259 -14.28 -13.92 -24.96
N ALA A 260 -14.96 -14.45 -23.96
CA ALA A 260 -15.77 -13.67 -23.04
C ALA A 260 -14.98 -13.14 -21.83
N HIS A 261 -13.66 -13.44 -21.73
CA HIS A 261 -12.87 -13.00 -20.60
C HIS A 261 -12.74 -11.47 -20.56
N GLY A 262 -12.24 -10.85 -21.63
CA GLY A 262 -11.82 -9.43 -21.64
C GLY A 262 -12.41 -8.58 -22.76
N ALA A 263 -13.48 -9.01 -23.41
CA ALA A 263 -14.13 -8.27 -24.48
C ALA A 263 -15.67 -8.26 -24.33
N PRO A 264 -16.35 -7.18 -24.76
CA PRO A 264 -17.82 -7.13 -24.83
C PRO A 264 -18.36 -8.30 -25.68
N LEU A 265 -19.51 -8.86 -25.26
CA LEU A 265 -20.09 -10.02 -25.97
C LEU A 265 -20.70 -9.68 -27.34
N GLY A 266 -21.08 -8.41 -27.55
CA GLY A 266 -21.81 -7.93 -28.70
C GLY A 266 -23.34 -7.95 -28.48
N GLU A 267 -24.06 -7.08 -29.20
CA GLU A 267 -25.51 -6.87 -29.03
C GLU A 267 -26.32 -8.15 -29.27
N GLU A 268 -25.99 -8.93 -30.28
CA GLU A 268 -26.69 -10.17 -30.63
C GLU A 268 -26.58 -11.20 -29.51
N GLU A 269 -25.37 -11.38 -28.98
CA GLU A 269 -25.12 -12.32 -27.88
C GLU A 269 -25.81 -11.86 -26.59
N ILE A 270 -25.77 -10.56 -26.27
CA ILE A 270 -26.48 -10.01 -25.10
C ILE A 270 -27.99 -10.24 -25.21
N GLN A 271 -28.58 -10.07 -26.39
CA GLN A 271 -29.99 -10.36 -26.61
C GLN A 271 -30.29 -11.85 -26.44
N ALA A 272 -29.39 -12.73 -26.87
CA ALA A 272 -29.51 -14.17 -26.65
C ALA A 272 -29.39 -14.54 -25.16
N VAL A 273 -28.50 -13.88 -24.39
CA VAL A 273 -28.40 -14.00 -22.94
C VAL A 273 -29.71 -13.59 -22.27
N ARG A 274 -30.27 -12.43 -22.61
CA ARG A 274 -31.56 -11.96 -22.08
C ARG A 274 -32.66 -13.00 -22.29
N THR A 275 -32.79 -13.50 -23.50
CA THR A 275 -33.76 -14.53 -23.85
C THR A 275 -33.58 -15.82 -23.03
N LYS A 276 -32.33 -16.29 -22.93
CA LYS A 276 -32.02 -17.54 -22.19
C LYS A 276 -32.27 -17.40 -20.68
N LEU A 277 -31.99 -16.22 -20.11
CA LEU A 277 -32.19 -15.96 -18.69
C LEU A 277 -33.63 -15.50 -18.34
N GLY A 278 -34.48 -15.32 -19.35
CA GLY A 278 -35.87 -14.84 -19.14
C GLY A 278 -35.93 -13.38 -18.67
N TRP A 279 -35.00 -12.51 -19.14
CA TRP A 279 -34.94 -11.12 -18.74
C TRP A 279 -35.47 -10.18 -19.83
N ASP A 280 -36.76 -9.89 -19.76
CA ASP A 280 -37.50 -9.10 -20.77
C ASP A 280 -37.47 -7.57 -20.52
N HIS A 281 -36.49 -7.08 -19.72
CA HIS A 281 -36.37 -5.66 -19.40
C HIS A 281 -35.34 -4.97 -20.28
N PRO A 282 -35.54 -3.67 -20.60
CA PRO A 282 -34.55 -2.88 -21.34
C PRO A 282 -33.20 -2.81 -20.62
N ALA A 283 -32.16 -2.41 -21.38
CA ALA A 283 -30.84 -2.17 -20.82
C ALA A 283 -30.91 -1.14 -19.66
N PHE A 284 -30.13 -1.41 -18.59
CA PHE A 284 -30.06 -0.58 -17.38
C PHE A 284 -31.38 -0.46 -16.59
N VAL A 285 -32.35 -1.29 -16.86
CA VAL A 285 -33.62 -1.32 -16.10
C VAL A 285 -33.63 -2.53 -15.19
N VAL A 286 -33.69 -2.27 -13.88
CA VAL A 286 -33.87 -3.29 -12.84
C VAL A 286 -35.31 -3.16 -12.33
N PRO A 287 -36.13 -4.24 -12.35
CA PRO A 287 -37.47 -4.23 -11.80
C PRO A 287 -37.47 -3.84 -10.32
N GLU A 288 -38.48 -3.10 -9.89
CA GLU A 288 -38.60 -2.59 -8.52
C GLU A 288 -38.52 -3.71 -7.47
N ALA A 289 -39.21 -4.84 -7.69
CA ALA A 289 -39.17 -5.97 -6.78
C ALA A 289 -37.75 -6.57 -6.63
N ILE A 290 -36.96 -6.58 -7.71
CA ILE A 290 -35.55 -7.04 -7.69
C ILE A 290 -34.68 -6.00 -6.97
N ALA A 291 -34.87 -4.71 -7.25
CA ALA A 291 -34.15 -3.64 -6.55
C ALA A 291 -34.41 -3.68 -5.04
N GLN A 292 -35.67 -3.87 -4.63
CA GLN A 292 -36.04 -4.05 -3.22
C GLN A 292 -35.40 -5.32 -2.59
N GLY A 293 -35.23 -6.38 -3.37
CA GLY A 293 -34.58 -7.61 -2.89
C GLY A 293 -33.06 -7.48 -2.65
N TRP A 294 -32.44 -6.44 -3.22
CA TRP A 294 -31.03 -6.12 -3.03
C TRP A 294 -30.77 -5.01 -2.00
N ASP A 295 -31.78 -4.17 -1.69
CA ASP A 295 -31.61 -2.98 -0.88
C ASP A 295 -31.21 -3.33 0.56
N ALA A 296 -29.95 -3.07 0.91
CA ALA A 296 -29.37 -3.35 2.22
C ALA A 296 -29.38 -2.13 3.17
N ARG A 297 -29.98 -1.00 2.78
CA ARG A 297 -29.92 0.24 3.59
C ARG A 297 -30.60 0.10 4.95
N GLU A 298 -31.76 -0.55 5.02
CA GLU A 298 -32.47 -0.73 6.28
C GLU A 298 -31.75 -1.74 7.19
N SER A 299 -31.35 -2.89 6.66
CA SER A 299 -30.62 -3.91 7.42
C SER A 299 -29.26 -3.42 7.90
N GLY A 300 -28.53 -2.70 7.03
CA GLY A 300 -27.23 -2.10 7.36
C GLY A 300 -27.32 -1.00 8.41
N ALA A 301 -28.30 -0.08 8.27
CA ALA A 301 -28.53 0.94 9.28
C ALA A 301 -28.91 0.34 10.65
N LYS A 302 -29.68 -0.75 10.67
CA LYS A 302 -30.02 -1.46 11.91
C LYS A 302 -28.78 -2.10 12.53
N ALA A 303 -27.97 -2.81 11.76
CA ALA A 303 -26.74 -3.46 12.26
C ALA A 303 -25.76 -2.42 12.84
N GLN A 304 -25.59 -1.30 12.16
CA GLN A 304 -24.75 -0.20 12.67
C GLN A 304 -25.32 0.42 13.94
N ALA A 305 -26.62 0.67 14.02
CA ALA A 305 -27.26 1.24 15.21
C ALA A 305 -27.08 0.32 16.44
N GLU A 306 -27.23 -0.99 16.28
CA GLU A 306 -26.97 -1.97 17.34
C GLU A 306 -25.51 -1.94 17.81
N TRP A 307 -24.57 -1.80 16.88
CA TRP A 307 -23.14 -1.65 17.19
C TRP A 307 -22.86 -0.30 17.88
N GLU A 308 -23.46 0.79 17.43
CA GLU A 308 -23.30 2.13 18.06
C GLU A 308 -23.85 2.16 19.49
N GLU A 309 -24.98 1.50 19.75
CA GLU A 309 -25.50 1.33 21.10
C GLU A 309 -24.54 0.53 21.99
N MET A 310 -23.94 -0.54 21.45
CA MET A 310 -22.88 -1.27 22.16
C MET A 310 -21.66 -0.40 22.41
N LEU A 311 -21.19 0.38 21.44
CA LEU A 311 -20.08 1.32 21.60
C LEU A 311 -20.37 2.40 22.66
N ALA A 312 -21.62 2.86 22.74
CA ALA A 312 -22.01 3.83 23.78
C ALA A 312 -21.92 3.22 25.19
N ARG A 313 -22.33 1.96 25.38
CA ARG A 313 -22.18 1.22 26.63
C ARG A 313 -20.69 0.95 26.93
N TYR A 314 -19.93 0.54 25.93
CA TYR A 314 -18.49 0.36 26.04
C TYR A 314 -17.80 1.66 26.50
N ALA A 315 -18.20 2.81 25.94
CA ALA A 315 -17.62 4.11 26.31
C ALA A 315 -17.97 4.53 27.73
N ALA A 316 -19.08 4.05 28.30
CA ALA A 316 -19.41 4.29 29.72
C ALA A 316 -18.51 3.47 30.65
N ASP A 317 -18.19 2.22 30.28
CA ASP A 317 -17.37 1.32 31.10
C ASP A 317 -15.87 1.50 30.85
N TYR A 318 -15.45 1.87 29.63
CA TYR A 318 -14.05 2.00 29.17
C TYR A 318 -13.82 3.30 28.38
N PRO A 319 -14.00 4.50 29.00
CA PRO A 319 -14.00 5.78 28.27
C PRO A 319 -12.69 6.08 27.53
N GLU A 320 -11.54 5.74 28.13
CA GLU A 320 -10.23 5.98 27.51
C GLU A 320 -10.02 5.08 26.28
N LEU A 321 -10.40 3.80 26.37
CA LEU A 321 -10.28 2.88 25.23
C LEU A 321 -11.25 3.24 24.10
N ALA A 322 -12.46 3.68 24.43
CA ALA A 322 -13.42 4.13 23.43
C ALA A 322 -12.93 5.40 22.68
N ALA A 323 -12.34 6.35 23.42
CA ALA A 323 -11.75 7.55 22.83
C ALA A 323 -10.57 7.18 21.90
N GLU A 324 -9.70 6.29 22.37
CA GLU A 324 -8.54 5.82 21.60
C GLU A 324 -8.96 5.05 20.34
N PHE A 325 -9.95 4.15 20.44
CA PHE A 325 -10.50 3.45 19.28
C PHE A 325 -11.03 4.43 18.22
N LYS A 326 -11.86 5.39 18.64
CA LYS A 326 -12.42 6.40 17.73
C LYS A 326 -11.33 7.23 17.05
N ARG A 327 -10.34 7.69 17.82
CA ARG A 327 -9.19 8.45 17.30
C ARG A 327 -8.44 7.65 16.23
N ARG A 328 -8.13 6.38 16.50
CA ARG A 328 -7.39 5.53 15.56
C ARG A 328 -8.19 5.25 14.29
N MET A 329 -9.48 4.94 14.44
CA MET A 329 -10.35 4.69 13.27
C MET A 329 -10.56 5.95 12.43
N ALA A 330 -10.48 7.14 13.03
CA ALA A 330 -10.46 8.41 12.30
C ALA A 330 -9.09 8.71 11.61
N GLY A 331 -8.06 7.90 11.85
CA GLY A 331 -6.70 8.12 11.33
C GLY A 331 -5.98 9.31 11.95
N GLU A 332 -6.46 9.81 13.08
CA GLU A 332 -5.92 10.95 13.82
C GLU A 332 -4.74 10.52 14.70
N LEU A 333 -3.70 11.35 14.76
CA LEU A 333 -2.59 11.16 15.69
C LEU A 333 -2.96 11.70 17.09
N PRO A 334 -2.28 11.22 18.16
CA PRO A 334 -2.48 11.79 19.50
C PRO A 334 -2.28 13.30 19.50
N PRO A 335 -3.09 14.07 20.27
CA PRO A 335 -3.04 15.55 20.24
C PRO A 335 -1.66 16.13 20.50
N ASP A 336 -0.88 15.50 21.39
CA ASP A 336 0.46 15.97 21.77
C ASP A 336 1.58 15.39 20.87
N PHE A 337 1.25 14.54 19.90
CA PHE A 337 2.25 13.86 19.08
C PHE A 337 3.24 14.82 18.43
N ALA A 338 2.76 15.85 17.75
CA ALA A 338 3.64 16.80 17.05
C ALA A 338 4.62 17.48 18.01
N HIS A 339 4.15 17.92 19.17
CA HIS A 339 4.99 18.56 20.18
C HIS A 339 6.07 17.61 20.72
N LEU A 340 5.68 16.40 21.11
CA LEU A 340 6.59 15.41 21.70
C LEU A 340 7.58 14.88 20.65
N ALA A 341 7.15 14.67 19.43
CA ALA A 341 8.01 14.24 18.32
C ALA A 341 9.10 15.29 18.02
N TRP A 342 8.74 16.58 17.92
CA TRP A 342 9.72 17.64 17.72
C TRP A 342 10.66 17.84 18.93
N LYS A 343 10.19 17.61 20.14
CA LYS A 343 11.04 17.56 21.32
C LYS A 343 12.10 16.46 21.20
N ALA A 344 11.70 15.25 20.80
CA ALA A 344 12.63 14.14 20.56
C ALA A 344 13.66 14.47 19.47
N VAL A 345 13.25 15.09 18.36
CA VAL A 345 14.16 15.55 17.28
C VAL A 345 15.23 16.51 17.84
N ASN A 346 14.83 17.50 18.63
CA ASN A 346 15.76 18.45 19.21
C ASN A 346 16.73 17.81 20.23
N GLU A 347 16.28 16.83 20.99
CA GLU A 347 17.13 16.05 21.88
C GLU A 347 18.17 15.22 21.12
N LEU A 348 17.80 14.66 19.96
CA LEU A 348 18.73 13.94 19.09
C LEU A 348 19.77 14.89 18.48
N GLN A 349 19.39 16.12 18.10
CA GLN A 349 20.33 17.15 17.65
C GLN A 349 21.35 17.45 18.76
N ALA A 350 20.92 17.63 20.00
CA ALA A 350 21.79 17.91 21.14
C ALA A 350 22.75 16.76 21.48
N LYS A 351 22.36 15.50 21.23
CA LYS A 351 23.20 14.30 21.46
C LYS A 351 24.34 14.17 20.44
N ALA A 352 24.27 14.78 19.26
CA ALA A 352 25.30 14.85 18.21
C ALA A 352 25.98 13.49 17.89
N GLN A 353 25.21 12.42 17.73
CA GLN A 353 25.73 11.06 17.63
C GLN A 353 26.17 10.70 16.21
N VAL A 354 27.31 10.03 16.10
CA VAL A 354 27.85 9.45 14.84
C VAL A 354 27.41 8.01 14.73
N MET A 355 26.58 7.67 13.75
CA MET A 355 26.11 6.31 13.53
C MET A 355 25.54 6.11 12.12
N ALA A 356 25.29 4.84 11.77
CA ALA A 356 24.56 4.51 10.54
C ALA A 356 23.12 5.01 10.63
N THR A 357 22.56 5.57 9.56
CA THR A 357 21.19 6.11 9.59
C THR A 357 20.13 5.02 9.84
N ARG A 358 20.38 3.74 9.51
CA ARG A 358 19.52 2.63 9.94
C ARG A 358 19.44 2.48 11.47
N LYS A 359 20.54 2.74 12.20
CA LYS A 359 20.54 2.76 13.68
C LYS A 359 19.87 4.02 14.21
N ALA A 360 20.05 5.15 13.53
CA ALA A 360 19.34 6.38 13.82
C ALA A 360 17.83 6.23 13.64
N SER A 361 17.38 5.48 12.62
CA SER A 361 15.99 5.08 12.44
C SER A 361 15.44 4.30 13.64
N LYS A 362 16.21 3.34 14.16
CA LYS A 362 15.81 2.64 15.40
C LYS A 362 15.72 3.60 16.59
N MET A 363 16.66 4.52 16.74
CA MET A 363 16.58 5.53 17.81
C MET A 363 15.33 6.41 17.69
N ALA A 364 14.96 6.79 16.46
CA ALA A 364 13.70 7.50 16.23
C ALA A 364 12.49 6.64 16.65
N LEU A 365 12.48 5.34 16.34
CA LEU A 365 11.43 4.41 16.78
C LEU A 365 11.38 4.25 18.31
N GLU A 366 12.52 4.25 19.02
CA GLU A 366 12.57 4.21 20.49
C GLU A 366 11.89 5.44 21.12
N GLU A 367 12.01 6.62 20.51
CA GLU A 367 11.41 7.87 20.99
C GLU A 367 9.95 8.05 20.52
N LEU A 368 9.63 7.68 19.27
CA LEU A 368 8.32 7.91 18.65
C LEU A 368 7.32 6.76 18.89
N GLY A 369 7.80 5.52 18.96
CA GLY A 369 6.97 4.34 19.13
C GLY A 369 6.09 4.37 20.37
N PRO A 370 6.61 4.77 21.56
CA PRO A 370 5.78 4.91 22.75
C PRO A 370 4.65 5.95 22.65
N LEU A 371 4.76 6.89 21.71
CA LEU A 371 3.76 7.94 21.47
C LEU A 371 2.60 7.47 20.60
N LEU A 372 2.76 6.34 19.89
CA LEU A 372 1.86 5.85 18.84
C LEU A 372 1.51 4.37 19.06
N PRO A 373 0.54 4.05 19.91
CA PRO A 373 0.13 2.67 20.13
C PRO A 373 -0.43 1.98 18.87
N GLU A 374 -0.84 2.74 17.84
CA GLU A 374 -1.24 2.26 16.52
C GLU A 374 -0.08 1.94 15.57
N LEU A 375 1.17 2.23 15.95
CA LEU A 375 2.33 1.96 15.12
C LEU A 375 2.61 0.45 15.07
N PHE A 376 2.49 -0.14 13.87
CA PHE A 376 2.62 -1.58 13.66
C PHE A 376 3.79 -1.91 12.74
N GLY A 377 4.83 -2.51 13.29
CA GLY A 377 6.08 -2.76 12.58
C GLY A 377 6.19 -4.13 11.94
N GLY A 378 7.19 -4.27 11.07
CA GLY A 378 7.55 -5.56 10.52
C GLY A 378 8.84 -5.54 9.70
N SER A 379 9.26 -6.72 9.26
CA SER A 379 10.41 -6.87 8.37
C SER A 379 10.33 -8.18 7.57
N ALA A 380 10.84 -8.15 6.34
CA ALA A 380 10.99 -9.31 5.48
C ALA A 380 12.26 -10.10 5.85
N ASP A 381 12.26 -10.69 7.06
CA ASP A 381 13.35 -11.50 7.64
C ASP A 381 14.70 -10.75 7.83
N LEU A 382 14.68 -9.42 7.86
CA LEU A 382 15.86 -8.57 7.97
C LEU A 382 15.82 -7.63 9.18
N SER A 383 15.02 -7.93 10.21
CA SER A 383 14.78 -7.04 11.36
C SER A 383 16.05 -6.55 12.04
N GLY A 384 17.03 -7.43 12.23
CA GLY A 384 18.34 -7.08 12.80
C GLY A 384 19.18 -6.18 11.89
N SER A 385 19.08 -6.36 10.57
CA SER A 385 19.80 -5.55 9.57
C SER A 385 19.12 -4.22 9.30
N ASN A 386 17.80 -4.20 9.18
CA ASN A 386 17.01 -2.99 8.96
C ASN A 386 16.86 -2.13 10.22
N GLN A 387 17.08 -2.70 11.42
CA GLN A 387 16.89 -2.04 12.70
C GLN A 387 15.42 -1.58 12.92
N THR A 388 14.45 -2.42 12.50
CA THR A 388 13.01 -2.14 12.59
C THR A 388 12.39 -2.56 13.93
N VAL A 389 13.10 -3.34 14.75
CA VAL A 389 12.69 -3.73 16.11
C VAL A 389 13.22 -2.71 17.11
N TRP A 390 12.33 -2.12 17.89
CA TRP A 390 12.63 -1.23 19.01
C TRP A 390 12.22 -1.88 20.35
N SER A 391 12.56 -1.29 21.48
CA SER A 391 12.37 -1.91 22.80
C SER A 391 10.91 -2.24 23.16
N GLY A 392 9.95 -1.50 22.60
CA GLY A 392 8.51 -1.74 22.78
C GLY A 392 7.92 -2.68 21.72
N SER A 393 8.70 -3.21 20.79
CA SER A 393 8.19 -4.16 19.79
C SER A 393 7.82 -5.48 20.44
N ARG A 394 6.59 -5.95 20.17
CA ARG A 394 6.06 -7.24 20.62
C ARG A 394 5.55 -8.00 19.40
N PRO A 395 6.15 -9.15 19.05
CA PRO A 395 5.68 -9.92 17.91
C PRO A 395 4.25 -10.43 18.11
N VAL A 396 3.46 -10.41 17.03
CA VAL A 396 2.19 -11.13 16.95
C VAL A 396 2.41 -12.53 16.38
N SER A 397 1.60 -13.46 16.84
CA SER A 397 1.58 -14.85 16.38
C SER A 397 0.15 -15.42 16.46
N LYS A 398 -0.03 -16.66 16.02
CA LYS A 398 -1.31 -17.36 16.15
C LYS A 398 -1.82 -17.40 17.60
N GLU A 399 -0.91 -17.48 18.57
CA GLU A 399 -1.19 -17.60 20.00
C GLU A 399 -1.39 -16.27 20.73
N GLY A 400 -0.92 -15.13 20.14
CA GLY A 400 -1.00 -13.81 20.80
C GLY A 400 -1.07 -12.67 19.80
N TRP A 401 -2.09 -11.83 19.94
CA TRP A 401 -2.41 -10.74 19.02
C TRP A 401 -2.30 -9.34 19.65
N GLU A 402 -1.89 -9.23 20.92
CA GLU A 402 -1.72 -7.96 21.64
C GLU A 402 -0.44 -7.21 21.23
N GLY A 403 0.32 -7.77 20.30
CA GLY A 403 1.57 -7.21 19.81
C GLY A 403 1.39 -6.08 18.79
N ASN A 404 2.54 -5.55 18.37
CA ASN A 404 2.64 -4.46 17.41
C ASN A 404 3.75 -4.70 16.35
N TYR A 405 4.16 -5.95 16.17
CA TYR A 405 5.24 -6.29 15.23
C TYR A 405 4.96 -7.64 14.54
N LEU A 406 5.19 -7.71 13.22
CA LEU A 406 5.03 -8.93 12.45
C LEU A 406 6.33 -9.33 11.75
N HIS A 407 6.75 -10.59 11.96
CA HIS A 407 7.78 -11.22 11.16
C HIS A 407 7.18 -11.75 9.86
N TYR A 408 7.38 -11.05 8.76
CA TYR A 408 6.82 -11.45 7.46
C TYR A 408 7.55 -12.66 6.84
N GLY A 409 8.79 -12.97 7.29
CA GLY A 409 9.69 -13.87 6.58
C GLY A 409 10.17 -13.24 5.27
N VAL A 410 10.85 -14.00 4.41
CA VAL A 410 11.37 -13.51 3.12
C VAL A 410 10.20 -13.36 2.13
N ARG A 411 9.45 -12.26 2.25
CA ARG A 411 8.22 -11.95 1.49
C ARG A 411 8.08 -10.44 1.29
N GLU A 412 8.95 -9.82 0.53
CA GLU A 412 8.96 -8.35 0.35
C GLU A 412 7.68 -7.84 -0.30
N PHE A 413 7.20 -8.53 -1.34
CA PHE A 413 5.98 -8.17 -2.03
C PHE A 413 4.75 -8.40 -1.15
N GLY A 414 4.65 -9.57 -0.52
CA GLY A 414 3.59 -9.90 0.44
C GLY A 414 3.55 -8.90 1.60
N MET A 415 4.72 -8.56 2.18
CA MET A 415 4.82 -7.56 3.25
C MET A 415 4.23 -6.23 2.83
N ALA A 416 4.68 -5.66 1.70
CA ALA A 416 4.22 -4.35 1.25
C ALA A 416 2.71 -4.36 0.91
N ALA A 417 2.21 -5.43 0.27
CA ALA A 417 0.79 -5.55 -0.06
C ALA A 417 -0.08 -5.79 1.19
N ILE A 418 0.38 -6.58 2.17
CA ILE A 418 -0.30 -6.77 3.45
C ILE A 418 -0.35 -5.45 4.24
N MET A 419 0.73 -4.69 4.26
CA MET A 419 0.76 -3.35 4.85
C MET A 419 -0.29 -2.42 4.23
N ASN A 420 -0.46 -2.48 2.91
CA ASN A 420 -1.52 -1.72 2.24
C ASN A 420 -2.91 -2.11 2.78
N GLY A 421 -3.17 -3.40 2.97
CA GLY A 421 -4.42 -3.88 3.56
C GLY A 421 -4.64 -3.40 5.00
N MET A 422 -3.59 -3.39 5.84
CA MET A 422 -3.68 -2.87 7.21
C MET A 422 -3.99 -1.37 7.22
N ALA A 423 -3.32 -0.59 6.36
CA ALA A 423 -3.53 0.85 6.26
C ALA A 423 -4.96 1.18 5.77
N LEU A 424 -5.49 0.41 4.82
CA LEU A 424 -6.85 0.54 4.30
C LEU A 424 -7.92 0.17 5.33
N HIS A 425 -7.66 -0.83 6.17
CA HIS A 425 -8.57 -1.20 7.25
C HIS A 425 -8.76 -0.05 8.24
N GLY A 426 -7.72 0.71 8.50
CA GLY A 426 -7.67 1.75 9.52
C GLY A 426 -7.29 1.22 10.92
N GLY A 427 -7.04 2.15 11.84
CA GLY A 427 -6.69 1.84 13.24
C GLY A 427 -5.23 1.47 13.47
N LEU A 428 -4.44 1.21 12.40
CA LEU A 428 -3.00 0.91 12.45
C LEU A 428 -2.23 1.81 11.47
N ILE A 429 -0.96 2.10 11.82
CA ILE A 429 0.02 2.74 10.95
C ILE A 429 1.12 1.72 10.66
N PRO A 430 1.08 1.01 9.53
CA PRO A 430 2.05 -0.03 9.24
C PRO A 430 3.39 0.53 8.75
N TYR A 431 4.49 -0.07 9.24
CA TYR A 431 5.81 0.08 8.64
C TYR A 431 6.48 -1.28 8.44
N GLY A 432 7.23 -1.42 7.35
CA GLY A 432 7.89 -2.68 7.02
C GLY A 432 9.28 -2.47 6.43
N GLY A 433 10.23 -3.32 6.82
CA GLY A 433 11.62 -3.20 6.46
C GLY A 433 12.13 -4.28 5.51
N THR A 434 12.95 -3.83 4.54
CA THR A 434 13.82 -4.67 3.72
C THR A 434 15.03 -3.85 3.26
N PHE A 435 15.92 -4.41 2.43
CA PHE A 435 16.98 -3.63 1.79
C PHE A 435 16.42 -2.83 0.62
N LEU A 436 17.03 -1.68 0.31
CA LEU A 436 16.56 -0.84 -0.78
C LEU A 436 16.55 -1.58 -2.14
N VAL A 437 17.57 -2.40 -2.42
CA VAL A 437 17.61 -3.20 -3.66
C VAL A 437 16.42 -4.16 -3.79
N PHE A 438 15.92 -4.68 -2.66
CA PHE A 438 14.77 -5.59 -2.67
C PHE A 438 13.41 -4.89 -2.74
N SER A 439 13.40 -3.54 -2.81
CA SER A 439 12.20 -2.80 -3.22
C SER A 439 11.73 -3.20 -4.63
N ASP A 440 12.61 -3.78 -5.46
CA ASP A 440 12.22 -4.32 -6.76
C ASP A 440 11.19 -5.46 -6.65
N TYR A 441 11.32 -6.34 -5.64
CA TYR A 441 10.28 -7.34 -5.35
C TYR A 441 8.95 -6.70 -4.91
N ALA A 442 9.01 -5.65 -4.10
CA ALA A 442 7.85 -4.97 -3.52
C ALA A 442 7.28 -3.84 -4.39
N ARG A 443 7.94 -3.50 -5.51
CA ARG A 443 7.70 -2.27 -6.27
C ARG A 443 6.24 -2.04 -6.63
N ASN A 444 5.53 -3.07 -7.05
CA ASN A 444 4.12 -2.94 -7.45
C ASN A 444 3.22 -2.59 -6.26
N ALA A 445 3.45 -3.17 -5.08
CA ALA A 445 2.69 -2.84 -3.87
C ALA A 445 3.01 -1.43 -3.35
N ILE A 446 4.29 -0.99 -3.42
CA ILE A 446 4.69 0.39 -3.10
C ILE A 446 3.99 1.37 -4.05
N ARG A 447 3.90 1.03 -5.34
CA ARG A 447 3.17 1.85 -6.31
C ARG A 447 1.68 1.93 -6.00
N LEU A 448 1.06 0.83 -5.56
CA LEU A 448 -0.36 0.84 -5.18
C LEU A 448 -0.59 1.64 -3.89
N SER A 449 0.31 1.63 -2.91
CA SER A 449 0.19 2.51 -1.74
C SER A 449 0.20 3.99 -2.16
N ALA A 450 1.02 4.35 -3.15
CA ALA A 450 1.08 5.71 -3.69
C ALA A 450 -0.19 6.09 -4.48
N LEU A 451 -0.72 5.17 -5.30
CA LEU A 451 -1.95 5.37 -6.07
C LEU A 451 -3.16 5.54 -5.15
N MET A 452 -3.25 4.75 -4.07
CA MET A 452 -4.33 4.84 -3.09
C MET A 452 -4.16 5.99 -2.08
N GLY A 453 -2.97 6.59 -2.01
CA GLY A 453 -2.69 7.68 -1.07
C GLY A 453 -2.71 7.25 0.41
N ILE A 454 -2.37 6.01 0.72
CA ILE A 454 -2.47 5.43 2.06
C ILE A 454 -1.16 5.56 2.86
N ARG A 455 -1.29 5.68 4.18
CA ARG A 455 -0.13 5.79 5.09
C ARG A 455 0.51 4.43 5.31
N ALA A 456 1.45 4.05 4.42
CA ALA A 456 2.31 2.88 4.54
C ALA A 456 3.78 3.34 4.52
N ILE A 457 4.59 2.91 5.49
CA ILE A 457 5.98 3.38 5.63
C ILE A 457 6.92 2.25 5.26
N HIS A 458 7.66 2.44 4.15
CA HIS A 458 8.63 1.47 3.64
C HIS A 458 10.03 1.84 4.16
N VAL A 459 10.58 1.01 5.06
CA VAL A 459 11.92 1.19 5.64
C VAL A 459 12.93 0.43 4.80
N LEU A 460 13.72 1.15 4.00
CA LEU A 460 14.61 0.58 3.00
C LEU A 460 16.07 0.87 3.36
N SER A 461 16.72 -0.06 4.05
CA SER A 461 18.12 0.11 4.46
C SER A 461 19.11 -0.36 3.41
N HIS A 462 20.42 -0.16 3.65
CA HIS A 462 21.50 -0.49 2.70
C HIS A 462 21.34 0.29 1.40
N ASP A 463 21.33 1.62 1.55
CA ASP A 463 20.86 2.61 0.57
C ASP A 463 21.81 2.85 -0.62
N SER A 464 23.03 2.33 -0.59
CA SER A 464 24.06 2.61 -1.62
C SER A 464 25.17 1.56 -1.65
N ILE A 465 26.15 1.75 -2.54
CA ILE A 465 27.40 0.97 -2.56
C ILE A 465 28.13 0.97 -1.21
N GLY A 466 27.83 1.93 -0.34
CA GLY A 466 28.40 2.03 1.01
C GLY A 466 28.06 0.86 1.92
N LEU A 467 27.14 -0.01 1.54
CA LEU A 467 26.88 -1.27 2.26
C LEU A 467 28.08 -2.24 2.20
N GLY A 468 28.91 -2.15 1.15
CA GLY A 468 30.22 -2.81 1.12
C GLY A 468 30.22 -4.19 0.47
N GLU A 469 30.74 -5.17 1.18
CA GLU A 469 31.24 -6.45 0.69
C GLU A 469 30.16 -7.36 0.07
N ASP A 470 28.87 -7.15 0.39
CA ASP A 470 27.76 -7.92 -0.18
C ASP A 470 27.66 -7.77 -1.72
N GLY A 471 28.22 -6.69 -2.26
CA GLY A 471 28.46 -6.50 -3.68
C GLY A 471 27.24 -6.13 -4.52
N PRO A 472 27.33 -6.23 -5.86
CA PRO A 472 26.37 -5.66 -6.80
C PRO A 472 24.94 -6.15 -6.65
N THR A 473 24.73 -7.38 -6.19
CA THR A 473 23.38 -7.96 -5.99
C THR A 473 22.60 -7.30 -4.85
N HIS A 474 23.29 -6.58 -3.96
CA HIS A 474 22.73 -5.90 -2.79
C HIS A 474 22.88 -4.38 -2.85
N GLN A 475 23.72 -3.87 -3.76
CA GLN A 475 24.02 -2.46 -3.91
C GLN A 475 23.03 -1.76 -4.87
N PRO A 476 22.12 -0.92 -4.36
CA PRO A 476 21.22 -0.15 -5.22
C PRO A 476 21.99 0.94 -5.97
N VAL A 477 21.61 1.21 -7.20
CA VAL A 477 22.12 2.28 -8.05
C VAL A 477 20.97 3.18 -8.52
N GLU A 478 20.01 2.62 -9.25
CA GLU A 478 18.87 3.33 -9.83
C GLU A 478 17.66 3.43 -8.88
N HIS A 479 17.64 2.69 -7.79
CA HIS A 479 16.46 2.48 -6.95
C HIS A 479 15.92 3.78 -6.35
N ALA A 480 16.77 4.62 -5.75
CA ALA A 480 16.35 5.89 -5.17
C ALA A 480 15.72 6.81 -6.25
N SER A 481 16.37 6.95 -7.40
CA SER A 481 15.89 7.74 -8.53
C SER A 481 14.56 7.20 -9.06
N SER A 482 14.44 5.88 -9.21
CA SER A 482 13.24 5.25 -9.73
C SER A 482 12.05 5.31 -8.75
N LEU A 483 12.29 5.30 -7.44
CA LEU A 483 11.24 5.50 -6.44
C LEU A 483 10.75 6.96 -6.44
N ARG A 484 11.64 7.94 -6.59
CA ARG A 484 11.31 9.37 -6.72
C ARG A 484 10.44 9.69 -7.95
N LEU A 485 10.44 8.81 -8.97
CA LEU A 485 9.57 8.95 -10.14
C LEU A 485 8.11 8.52 -9.87
N MET A 486 7.82 7.86 -8.75
CA MET A 486 6.45 7.47 -8.40
C MET A 486 5.66 8.69 -7.90
N PRO A 487 4.56 9.08 -8.57
CA PRO A 487 3.71 10.13 -8.05
C PRO A 487 3.21 9.81 -6.64
N ASN A 488 3.13 10.82 -5.79
CA ASN A 488 2.61 10.71 -4.42
C ASN A 488 3.42 9.82 -3.46
N LEU A 489 4.63 9.38 -3.80
CA LEU A 489 5.56 8.73 -2.88
C LEU A 489 6.58 9.76 -2.38
N HIS A 490 6.76 9.91 -1.07
CA HIS A 490 7.85 10.70 -0.51
C HIS A 490 9.05 9.81 -0.22
N VAL A 491 10.18 10.13 -0.82
CA VAL A 491 11.42 9.35 -0.69
C VAL A 491 12.43 10.14 0.16
N TRP A 492 12.61 9.71 1.39
CA TRP A 492 13.53 10.32 2.35
C TRP A 492 14.86 9.56 2.39
N ARG A 493 15.97 10.26 2.16
CA ARG A 493 17.32 9.72 2.27
C ARG A 493 18.15 10.60 3.22
N PRO A 494 18.03 10.38 4.54
CA PRO A 494 18.63 11.22 5.56
C PRO A 494 20.15 11.04 5.69
N CYS A 495 20.85 12.12 6.04
CA CYS A 495 22.30 12.13 6.20
C CYS A 495 22.79 11.78 7.61
N ASP A 496 21.95 11.92 8.63
CA ASP A 496 22.33 11.71 10.03
C ASP A 496 21.14 11.36 10.92
N THR A 497 21.37 11.32 12.24
CA THR A 497 20.36 10.97 13.24
C THR A 497 19.18 11.92 13.23
N VAL A 498 19.41 13.20 13.03
CA VAL A 498 18.37 14.23 13.10
C VAL A 498 17.48 14.20 11.87
N GLU A 499 18.07 14.15 10.68
CA GLU A 499 17.29 13.96 9.44
C GLU A 499 16.51 12.65 9.46
N SER A 500 17.08 11.56 10.03
CA SER A 500 16.39 10.28 10.18
C SER A 500 15.13 10.41 11.06
N ALA A 501 15.23 11.14 12.17
CA ALA A 501 14.09 11.39 13.04
C ALA A 501 13.02 12.27 12.36
N VAL A 502 13.42 13.33 11.65
CA VAL A 502 12.50 14.19 10.90
C VAL A 502 11.82 13.41 9.76
N ALA A 503 12.54 12.51 9.09
CA ALA A 503 11.96 11.64 8.07
C ALA A 503 10.83 10.76 8.66
N TRP A 504 11.03 10.18 9.85
CA TRP A 504 9.99 9.44 10.58
C TRP A 504 8.82 10.32 10.98
N VAL A 505 9.07 11.48 11.58
CA VAL A 505 8.00 12.44 11.97
C VAL A 505 7.18 12.84 10.75
N SER A 506 7.84 13.14 9.63
CA SER A 506 7.18 13.50 8.37
C SER A 506 6.35 12.36 7.79
N ALA A 507 6.87 11.12 7.79
CA ALA A 507 6.17 9.95 7.31
C ALA A 507 4.93 9.61 8.17
N LEU A 508 5.05 9.71 9.50
CA LEU A 508 3.96 9.48 10.45
C LEU A 508 2.86 10.54 10.36
N SER A 509 3.23 11.79 10.10
CA SER A 509 2.29 12.92 10.02
C SER A 509 1.56 13.02 8.68
N ARG A 510 2.03 12.31 7.64
CA ARG A 510 1.48 12.40 6.29
C ARG A 510 0.37 11.39 6.06
N GLN A 511 -0.72 11.81 5.39
CA GLN A 511 -1.68 10.90 4.77
C GLN A 511 -1.16 10.52 3.37
N GLY A 512 -0.39 9.45 3.30
CA GLY A 512 0.24 8.96 2.08
C GLY A 512 1.51 8.17 2.37
N PRO A 513 2.02 7.37 1.41
CA PRO A 513 3.15 6.49 1.64
C PRO A 513 4.47 7.25 1.66
N SER A 514 5.42 6.69 2.41
CA SER A 514 6.81 7.18 2.47
C SER A 514 7.79 6.03 2.36
N ALA A 515 8.88 6.23 1.62
CA ALA A 515 10.03 5.36 1.58
C ALA A 515 11.19 6.04 2.33
N LEU A 516 11.70 5.38 3.37
CA LEU A 516 12.78 5.87 4.21
C LEU A 516 14.06 5.07 3.90
N LEU A 517 15.01 5.70 3.25
CA LEU A 517 16.24 5.07 2.76
C LEU A 517 17.39 5.32 3.76
N PHE A 518 17.95 4.24 4.32
CA PHE A 518 18.93 4.33 5.40
C PHE A 518 20.26 3.65 5.05
N SER A 519 21.36 4.28 5.43
CA SER A 519 22.70 3.76 5.23
C SER A 519 23.04 2.58 6.17
N ARG A 520 23.90 1.66 5.70
CA ARG A 520 24.56 0.65 6.53
C ARG A 520 25.79 1.23 7.24
N GLN A 521 26.56 2.04 6.54
CA GLN A 521 27.75 2.72 7.06
C GLN A 521 27.36 3.88 7.98
N SER A 522 28.27 4.22 8.92
CA SER A 522 28.09 5.37 9.81
C SER A 522 28.24 6.68 9.05
N THR A 523 27.45 7.65 9.43
CA THR A 523 27.48 9.03 8.94
C THR A 523 27.75 9.99 10.09
N LYS A 524 28.37 11.13 9.79
CA LYS A 524 28.66 12.15 10.81
C LYS A 524 27.44 13.02 11.08
N HIS A 525 27.33 13.42 12.33
CA HIS A 525 26.37 14.45 12.74
C HIS A 525 26.70 15.77 12.03
N GLN A 526 25.65 16.48 11.63
CA GLN A 526 25.73 17.83 11.08
C GLN A 526 25.20 18.84 12.10
N ASP A 527 25.98 19.87 12.39
CA ASP A 527 25.56 20.93 13.30
C ASP A 527 24.48 21.80 12.65
N ARG A 528 23.43 22.11 13.40
CA ARG A 528 22.28 22.91 12.93
C ARG A 528 21.75 23.82 14.04
N SER A 529 21.34 25.03 13.65
CA SER A 529 20.52 25.86 14.53
C SER A 529 19.11 25.26 14.68
N PRO A 530 18.34 25.63 15.69
CA PRO A 530 16.96 25.17 15.86
C PRO A 530 16.09 25.46 14.62
N GLU A 531 16.30 26.59 13.94
CA GLU A 531 15.58 26.98 12.72
C GLU A 531 15.97 26.06 11.55
N THR A 532 17.24 25.68 11.44
CA THR A 532 17.74 24.76 10.43
C THR A 532 17.21 23.35 10.66
N VAL A 533 17.08 22.90 11.92
CA VAL A 533 16.44 21.61 12.26
C VAL A 533 15.00 21.60 11.78
N GLN A 534 14.23 22.67 12.01
CA GLN A 534 12.85 22.78 11.52
C GLN A 534 12.76 22.77 9.97
N ALA A 535 13.77 23.35 9.30
CA ALA A 535 13.81 23.42 7.85
C ALA A 535 14.00 22.04 7.18
N ILE A 536 14.50 21.02 7.87
CA ILE A 536 14.62 19.65 7.36
C ILE A 536 13.26 19.13 6.86
N ALA A 537 12.18 19.43 7.58
CA ALA A 537 10.82 19.02 7.20
C ALA A 537 10.33 19.62 5.88
N LYS A 538 11.02 20.60 5.33
CA LYS A 538 10.75 21.16 4.00
C LYS A 538 11.38 20.37 2.86
N GLY A 539 12.10 19.28 3.17
CA GLY A 539 12.64 18.33 2.20
C GLY A 539 13.95 18.70 1.53
N GLY A 540 14.30 19.98 1.55
CA GLY A 540 15.58 20.52 1.10
C GLY A 540 15.86 21.85 1.79
N TYR A 541 17.07 22.05 2.30
CA TYR A 541 17.39 23.22 3.12
C TYR A 541 18.88 23.55 3.05
N ILE A 542 19.24 24.81 3.39
CA ILE A 542 20.62 25.26 3.48
C ILE A 542 21.22 24.69 4.77
N LEU A 543 22.15 23.74 4.63
CA LEU A 543 22.91 23.19 5.75
C LEU A 543 24.12 24.02 6.11
N PHE A 544 24.85 24.50 5.10
CA PHE A 544 26.02 25.36 5.27
C PHE A 544 25.92 26.56 4.32
N GLU A 545 26.00 27.75 4.88
CA GLU A 545 25.99 29.04 4.16
C GLU A 545 27.32 29.72 4.30
N PRO A 546 28.01 30.10 3.21
CA PRO A 546 29.23 30.88 3.29
C PRO A 546 28.95 32.32 3.70
N ASP A 547 29.95 33.03 4.26
CA ASP A 547 29.84 34.45 4.66
C ASP A 547 29.52 35.39 3.48
N ALA A 548 29.94 35.03 2.27
CA ALA A 548 29.68 35.79 1.04
C ALA A 548 28.55 35.14 0.24
N TYR A 549 27.92 35.91 -0.69
CA TYR A 549 26.96 35.36 -1.60
C TYR A 549 27.51 34.13 -2.36
N PRO A 550 26.81 33.00 -2.41
CA PRO A 550 27.36 31.76 -2.95
C PRO A 550 27.70 31.87 -4.43
N GLN A 551 28.92 31.49 -4.78
CA GLN A 551 29.40 31.39 -6.15
C GLN A 551 28.99 30.04 -6.79
N ALA A 552 28.88 29.00 -5.96
CA ALA A 552 28.40 27.69 -6.36
C ALA A 552 27.52 27.09 -5.25
N ILE A 553 26.71 26.11 -5.64
CA ILE A 553 25.88 25.33 -4.73
C ILE A 553 26.19 23.83 -4.92
N VAL A 554 26.47 23.13 -3.84
CA VAL A 554 26.49 21.66 -3.83
C VAL A 554 25.22 21.13 -3.17
N ILE A 555 24.51 20.28 -3.88
CA ILE A 555 23.28 19.61 -3.41
C ILE A 555 23.67 18.17 -3.10
N ALA A 556 23.45 17.72 -1.87
CA ALA A 556 23.76 16.36 -1.46
C ALA A 556 22.62 15.74 -0.67
N THR A 557 22.57 14.42 -0.61
CA THR A 557 21.60 13.66 0.15
C THR A 557 22.25 12.43 0.78
N GLY A 558 21.69 11.94 1.89
CA GLY A 558 22.21 10.75 2.55
C GLY A 558 23.66 10.88 3.00
N SER A 559 24.42 9.83 2.91
CA SER A 559 25.82 9.75 3.36
C SER A 559 26.76 10.69 2.62
N GLU A 560 26.38 11.23 1.47
CA GLU A 560 27.22 12.12 0.66
C GLU A 560 27.19 13.58 1.12
N VAL A 561 26.27 13.94 2.02
CA VAL A 561 26.22 15.31 2.61
C VAL A 561 27.53 15.65 3.32
N GLU A 562 28.12 14.70 4.03
CA GLU A 562 29.41 14.90 4.68
C GLU A 562 30.53 15.28 3.70
N LEU A 563 30.56 14.65 2.51
CA LEU A 563 31.56 14.95 1.46
C LEU A 563 31.37 16.35 0.92
N ALA A 564 30.13 16.78 0.77
CA ALA A 564 29.79 18.14 0.31
C ALA A 564 30.20 19.21 1.32
N VAL A 565 29.95 18.99 2.61
CA VAL A 565 30.36 19.91 3.69
C VAL A 565 31.89 20.03 3.74
N GLN A 566 32.61 18.91 3.74
CA GLN A 566 34.10 18.93 3.75
C GLN A 566 34.69 19.67 2.55
N ALA A 567 34.11 19.47 1.36
CA ALA A 567 34.57 20.17 0.16
C ALA A 567 34.28 21.69 0.23
N ALA A 568 33.11 22.08 0.69
CA ALA A 568 32.74 23.49 0.86
C ALA A 568 33.62 24.20 1.88
N GLU A 569 33.96 23.59 3.02
CA GLU A 569 34.88 24.10 4.02
C GLU A 569 36.28 24.32 3.44
N ARG A 570 36.82 23.33 2.71
CA ARG A 570 38.16 23.47 2.07
C ARG A 570 38.19 24.61 1.06
N LEU A 571 37.14 24.75 0.24
CA LEU A 571 37.01 25.84 -0.72
C LEU A 571 36.82 27.19 -0.04
N GLY A 572 36.12 27.25 1.09
CA GLY A 572 35.98 28.44 1.94
C GLY A 572 37.35 28.98 2.43
N HIS A 573 38.24 28.07 2.87
CA HIS A 573 39.61 28.43 3.23
C HIS A 573 40.44 28.98 2.05
N GLN A 574 40.04 28.70 0.81
CA GLN A 574 40.63 29.24 -0.41
C GLN A 574 39.92 30.51 -0.92
N GLY A 575 38.98 31.06 -0.13
CA GLY A 575 38.21 32.26 -0.47
C GLY A 575 37.11 32.06 -1.48
N ARG A 576 36.64 30.83 -1.68
CA ARG A 576 35.54 30.48 -2.57
C ARG A 576 34.27 30.21 -1.78
N ALA A 577 33.21 30.94 -2.09
CA ALA A 577 31.91 30.84 -1.40
C ALA A 577 31.04 29.71 -2.00
N VAL A 578 30.92 28.61 -1.30
CA VAL A 578 30.11 27.46 -1.71
C VAL A 578 29.03 27.18 -0.67
N ARG A 579 27.76 27.18 -1.10
CA ARG A 579 26.60 26.77 -0.27
C ARG A 579 26.45 25.28 -0.32
N VAL A 580 26.13 24.63 0.83
CA VAL A 580 25.71 23.23 0.88
C VAL A 580 24.21 23.15 1.15
N VAL A 581 23.52 22.47 0.27
CA VAL A 581 22.10 22.15 0.41
C VAL A 581 21.97 20.66 0.70
N SER A 582 21.43 20.31 1.87
CA SER A 582 20.96 18.94 2.13
C SER A 582 19.55 18.78 1.55
N MET A 583 19.34 17.70 0.78
CA MET A 583 18.11 17.39 0.08
C MET A 583 17.59 16.02 0.51
N PRO A 584 17.12 15.85 1.77
CA PRO A 584 16.67 14.53 2.24
C PRO A 584 15.41 14.03 1.56
N CYS A 585 14.54 14.92 1.03
CA CYS A 585 13.31 14.54 0.31
C CYS A 585 12.95 15.58 -0.76
N ALA A 586 13.30 15.30 -1.97
CA ALA A 586 13.13 16.25 -3.08
C ALA A 586 11.67 16.49 -3.46
N GLU A 587 10.78 15.52 -3.27
CA GLU A 587 9.34 15.65 -3.53
C GLU A 587 8.72 16.69 -2.59
N VAL A 588 9.11 16.66 -1.31
CA VAL A 588 8.67 17.64 -0.31
C VAL A 588 9.24 19.03 -0.62
N PHE A 589 10.50 19.11 -1.03
CA PHE A 589 11.11 20.38 -1.46
C PHE A 589 10.43 20.95 -2.70
N ALA A 590 10.13 20.14 -3.70
CA ALA A 590 9.47 20.58 -4.92
C ALA A 590 8.05 21.12 -4.66
N ALA A 591 7.39 20.66 -3.62
CA ALA A 591 6.06 21.14 -3.20
C ALA A 591 6.10 22.45 -2.38
N GLN A 592 7.28 22.96 -2.01
CA GLN A 592 7.42 24.24 -1.31
C GLN A 592 7.08 25.43 -2.22
N SER A 593 6.82 26.59 -1.60
CA SER A 593 6.61 27.85 -2.34
C SER A 593 7.82 28.17 -3.22
N GLU A 594 7.59 28.87 -4.32
CA GLU A 594 8.64 29.34 -5.22
C GLU A 594 9.66 30.19 -4.48
N GLU A 595 9.20 31.07 -3.58
CA GLU A 595 10.04 31.90 -2.73
C GLU A 595 11.00 31.07 -1.87
N TYR A 596 10.52 29.98 -1.24
CA TYR A 596 11.37 29.10 -0.44
C TYR A 596 12.38 28.37 -1.32
N ARG A 597 11.92 27.80 -2.42
CA ARG A 597 12.82 27.08 -3.36
C ARG A 597 13.90 28.00 -3.91
N GLU A 598 13.55 29.23 -4.26
CA GLU A 598 14.50 30.24 -4.74
C GLU A 598 15.47 30.69 -3.63
N SER A 599 15.03 30.76 -2.38
CA SER A 599 15.94 31.07 -1.25
C SER A 599 16.99 29.99 -1.03
N VAL A 600 16.65 28.71 -1.26
CA VAL A 600 17.56 27.56 -1.11
C VAL A 600 18.43 27.36 -2.35
N LEU A 601 17.83 27.40 -3.53
CA LEU A 601 18.46 27.18 -4.84
C LEU A 601 18.23 28.37 -5.77
N PRO A 602 18.86 29.54 -5.49
CA PRO A 602 18.62 30.73 -6.28
C PRO A 602 19.01 30.53 -7.75
N THR A 603 18.12 30.93 -8.66
CA THR A 603 18.30 30.78 -10.11
C THR A 603 19.52 31.55 -10.64
N ALA A 604 19.93 32.60 -9.94
CA ALA A 604 21.13 33.35 -10.26
C ALA A 604 22.44 32.55 -10.11
N VAL A 605 22.45 31.50 -9.25
CA VAL A 605 23.59 30.60 -9.05
C VAL A 605 23.42 29.35 -9.90
N GLN A 606 24.08 29.34 -11.06
CA GLN A 606 23.99 28.23 -12.02
C GLN A 606 25.14 27.21 -11.88
N ALA A 607 26.21 27.54 -11.18
CA ALA A 607 27.26 26.59 -10.82
C ALA A 607 26.73 25.64 -9.73
N ARG A 608 26.08 24.55 -10.13
CA ARG A 608 25.47 23.59 -9.21
C ARG A 608 26.05 22.20 -9.41
N LEU A 609 26.43 21.56 -8.32
CA LEU A 609 26.87 20.17 -8.28
C LEU A 609 25.88 19.35 -7.46
N ALA A 610 25.37 18.25 -7.98
CA ALA A 610 24.67 17.26 -7.16
C ALA A 610 25.59 16.09 -6.84
N VAL A 611 25.47 15.53 -5.62
CA VAL A 611 26.29 14.42 -5.15
C VAL A 611 25.40 13.37 -4.50
N GLU A 612 25.33 12.17 -5.09
CA GLU A 612 24.61 11.02 -4.55
C GLU A 612 25.26 9.71 -5.00
N ALA A 613 25.41 8.75 -4.09
CA ALA A 613 25.81 7.38 -4.41
C ALA A 613 24.64 6.62 -5.07
N GLY A 614 24.25 7.04 -6.26
CA GLY A 614 23.17 6.51 -7.08
C GLY A 614 23.21 7.11 -8.48
N SER A 615 22.24 6.73 -9.33
CA SER A 615 22.16 7.18 -10.72
C SER A 615 22.15 8.70 -10.85
N SER A 616 22.95 9.23 -11.78
CA SER A 616 23.16 10.67 -11.99
C SER A 616 21.98 11.37 -12.67
N ASP A 617 21.24 10.69 -13.54
CA ASP A 617 20.28 11.31 -14.46
C ASP A 617 19.15 12.08 -13.76
N TRP A 618 18.68 11.59 -12.61
CA TRP A 618 17.56 12.20 -11.91
C TRP A 618 17.86 13.64 -11.43
N TRP A 619 19.14 13.92 -11.11
CA TRP A 619 19.57 15.22 -10.60
C TRP A 619 19.64 16.32 -11.67
N ALA A 620 19.52 15.99 -12.95
CA ALA A 620 19.60 16.95 -14.05
C ALA A 620 18.61 18.12 -13.88
N ALA A 621 17.42 17.86 -13.34
CA ALA A 621 16.39 18.88 -13.09
C ALA A 621 16.82 19.93 -12.04
N TYR A 622 17.71 19.58 -11.12
CA TYR A 622 18.17 20.47 -10.04
C TYR A 622 19.45 21.23 -10.39
N VAL A 623 20.34 20.59 -11.13
CA VAL A 623 21.62 21.22 -11.51
C VAL A 623 21.54 22.04 -12.79
N GLY A 624 20.56 21.76 -13.65
CA GLY A 624 20.38 22.43 -14.94
C GLY A 624 21.48 22.10 -15.95
N THR A 625 21.49 22.82 -17.09
CA THR A 625 22.41 22.53 -18.21
C THR A 625 23.88 22.96 -17.96
N ARG A 626 24.13 23.81 -16.97
CA ARG A 626 25.47 24.28 -16.59
C ARG A 626 26.03 23.58 -15.38
N GLY A 627 25.22 22.81 -14.68
CA GLY A 627 25.62 22.05 -13.51
C GLY A 627 26.21 20.69 -13.86
N ARG A 628 26.67 19.99 -12.83
CA ARG A 628 27.29 18.66 -12.91
C ARG A 628 26.67 17.73 -11.86
N VAL A 629 26.82 16.45 -12.08
CA VAL A 629 26.39 15.42 -11.11
C VAL A 629 27.56 14.48 -10.85
N LEU A 630 27.86 14.23 -9.60
CA LEU A 630 28.77 13.20 -9.15
C LEU A 630 27.94 12.04 -8.60
N GLY A 631 27.66 11.08 -9.47
CA GLY A 631 26.82 9.92 -9.21
C GLY A 631 27.50 8.60 -9.57
N ILE A 632 26.73 7.52 -9.64
CA ILE A 632 27.15 6.17 -10.03
C ILE A 632 26.23 5.69 -11.15
N ASP A 633 26.80 5.49 -12.36
CA ASP A 633 26.06 5.06 -13.56
C ASP A 633 26.48 3.67 -14.04
N ARG A 634 26.90 2.81 -13.12
CA ARG A 634 27.25 1.41 -13.34
C ARG A 634 27.01 0.62 -12.06
N PHE A 635 26.90 -0.70 -12.17
CA PHE A 635 26.80 -1.56 -11.00
C PHE A 635 28.00 -1.45 -10.07
N GLY A 636 27.78 -1.71 -8.79
CA GLY A 636 28.81 -1.70 -7.77
C GLY A 636 29.78 -2.88 -7.86
N GLU A 637 30.61 -3.02 -6.83
CA GLU A 637 31.64 -4.05 -6.72
C GLU A 637 31.68 -4.61 -5.28
N SER A 638 32.23 -5.81 -5.09
CA SER A 638 32.42 -6.39 -3.75
C SER A 638 33.76 -5.93 -3.16
N ALA A 639 33.69 -4.98 -2.23
CA ALA A 639 34.84 -4.49 -1.48
C ALA A 639 34.36 -3.72 -0.21
N PRO A 640 35.24 -3.39 0.74
CA PRO A 640 34.89 -2.49 1.84
C PRO A 640 34.29 -1.16 1.36
N GLY A 641 33.27 -0.65 2.04
CA GLY A 641 32.58 0.58 1.64
C GLY A 641 33.49 1.77 1.33
N PRO A 642 34.49 2.12 2.19
CA PRO A 642 35.43 3.20 1.91
C PRO A 642 36.24 3.01 0.62
N ASP A 643 36.64 1.78 0.31
CA ASP A 643 37.38 1.45 -0.91
C ASP A 643 36.49 1.66 -2.15
N LEU A 644 35.20 1.29 -2.04
CA LEU A 644 34.23 1.52 -3.10
C LEU A 644 33.98 3.01 -3.34
N TYR A 645 33.83 3.82 -2.28
CA TYR A 645 33.69 5.26 -2.43
C TYR A 645 34.90 5.88 -3.13
N ALA A 646 36.10 5.46 -2.75
CA ALA A 646 37.33 5.90 -3.42
C ALA A 646 37.39 5.44 -4.89
N TYR A 647 37.07 4.19 -5.17
CA TYR A 647 37.07 3.59 -6.51
C TYR A 647 36.08 4.26 -7.47
N PHE A 648 34.88 4.59 -6.99
CA PHE A 648 33.86 5.29 -7.75
C PHE A 648 34.05 6.81 -7.78
N GLY A 649 35.05 7.33 -7.07
CA GLY A 649 35.36 8.74 -7.03
C GLY A 649 34.42 9.59 -6.17
N LEU A 650 33.61 8.97 -5.30
CA LEU A 650 32.77 9.67 -4.34
C LEU A 650 33.57 10.08 -3.11
N THR A 651 34.39 11.11 -3.26
CA THR A 651 35.29 11.65 -2.22
C THR A 651 35.13 13.15 -2.10
N ALA A 652 35.42 13.72 -0.91
CA ALA A 652 35.40 15.16 -0.71
C ALA A 652 36.38 15.89 -1.65
N GLN A 653 37.54 15.27 -1.97
CA GLN A 653 38.48 15.81 -2.95
C GLN A 653 37.85 15.89 -4.35
N ARG A 654 37.15 14.87 -4.79
CA ARG A 654 36.48 14.87 -6.11
C ARG A 654 35.36 15.90 -6.16
N VAL A 655 34.59 16.05 -5.08
CA VAL A 655 33.58 17.12 -4.97
C VAL A 655 34.23 18.51 -5.08
N GLU A 656 35.35 18.72 -4.42
CA GLU A 656 36.16 19.98 -4.52
C GLU A 656 36.60 20.21 -5.97
N GLU A 657 37.19 19.22 -6.64
CA GLU A 657 37.65 19.30 -8.03
C GLU A 657 36.50 19.66 -8.99
N GLU A 658 35.34 19.03 -8.86
CA GLU A 658 34.15 19.30 -9.69
C GLU A 658 33.62 20.73 -9.47
N LEU A 659 33.63 21.22 -8.21
CA LEU A 659 33.23 22.58 -7.88
C LEU A 659 34.22 23.60 -8.46
N ILE A 660 35.53 23.33 -8.42
CA ILE A 660 36.56 24.20 -9.04
C ILE A 660 36.34 24.31 -10.56
N VAL A 661 36.03 23.21 -11.23
CA VAL A 661 35.70 23.22 -12.66
C VAL A 661 34.47 24.08 -12.94
N LEU A 662 33.40 23.95 -12.14
CA LEU A 662 32.20 24.77 -12.26
C LEU A 662 32.46 26.27 -12.02
N LEU A 663 33.31 26.60 -11.06
CA LEU A 663 33.69 27.98 -10.72
C LEU A 663 34.62 28.62 -11.75
N GLY A 664 35.29 27.81 -12.57
CA GLY A 664 36.15 28.27 -13.66
C GLY A 664 35.45 28.47 -15.01
N GLN A 665 34.19 28.04 -15.12
CA GLN A 665 33.32 28.23 -16.28
C GLN A 665 32.57 29.56 -16.19
#